data_0b8ef0c142246da674ef95d3f4ef5211
#
_entry.id   0b8ef0c142246da674ef95d3f4ef5211
#
_cell.length_a   1.000
_cell.length_b   1.000
_cell.length_c   1.000
_cell.angle_alpha   90.00
_cell.angle_beta   90.00
_cell.angle_gamma   90.00
#
_symmetry.space_group_name_H-M   'P 1'
#
loop_
_entity.id
_entity.type
_entity.pdbx_description
1 polymer ?
#
loop_
_entity_poly.entity_id
_entity_poly.type
_entity_poly.pdbx_seq_one_letter_code
_entity_poly.pdbx_strand_id
1 'polypeptide(L)'
;MIQHSFMGSICMCHFILLLTIVCTVVVATLGEHNTTDSYWLLRIKSELVDPLRALSNWSPTTHICSWNGLTCAANQTHVVGLNLSGAGISGSISGEFSHLIFLQALDLSSNSLTGSIPSEIGQLQNLRTLLLYSNYLSGNIPKEIGNLSKLQVLRLGDNMLAGELPPSIGNLSELLVLGVANCNLTGSIPVEVGNLRQLVSLDLQVNSLSGLIPEEIQGCGELQNFAASNNMFEGEIPSSVGSLISLRILNLANNTLSGSIPSSLSLLTNLTYLNLLGNNFNGEIPSELNSLGQIQKLDLSRNNLSGSLTLLNTKLQNLETMVLSDNALTGSIPHNFCLRGSKLQQLFLARNKLSGRFPLELLNCSSIQQVDLSDNNFEGVLPSNLDQLQNLTDLVLNNNSFIGSLPPGVGNISNLRSLFLFGNFFTGKIPVEIGRLKRLNTIYLYDNQMCGPIPRELTNCTSLTGIDFFGNHFSGPIPKTIGKLKDLTILHLRQNDLVGPIPPSMGYCKKLQLLALADNKLSGSIPPTFSYLSQIKTITLYNNSFEGPLPASLSLLRNLKIINFSNNKFSGSIFPLTGSNSLTVLDLTNNSFSGSIPSILANSKDLTRLRLANNYLTGTIPSELGHLTELNFLDLSFNNLTGHVPPQLSNCKKIEHLLLNNNRLSGEMSPWLGSLEELGELDLSFNNFHGRAPAELGRCSKLLKLSLHHNNLSGEIPREIGNLTSLNVFNLQSNSFSGLIPPTIQQCTKLYELSLSENFLSGSIPIELGGLTELQVVLDLSRNLFSGEIPSSLGNLMKIERLDLSFNNLQGQVPPSLGQLTSLLVLNLSNNHLHGLIPSTFSGFPLSSFLNNDHLCGPPLALCSGATGKERMQLSNAQVAAIIVAIVLTSTLICLVLFYIMLRMWGNWIKVAVSSEDGGMVEQKTRNGEYWNMNSPELFPSPDRQVSAKTCICNLKIDAETKENTLVR
;
A
#
# COMPACT_ATOMS: atom_id res chain seq x y z
N MET A 1 73.44 -91.08 23.82
CA MET A 1 73.07 -89.97 22.90
C MET A 1 71.59 -90.02 22.48
N ILE A 2 70.66 -90.71 23.16
CA ILE A 2 69.28 -90.87 22.81
C ILE A 2 68.39 -90.25 23.92
N GLN A 3 68.86 -89.91 25.11
CA GLN A 3 68.10 -89.37 26.22
C GLN A 3 68.03 -87.83 26.30
N HIS A 4 68.99 -87.12 25.57
CA HIS A 4 68.92 -85.64 25.56
C HIS A 4 68.00 -85.06 24.47
N SER A 5 67.56 -85.85 23.51
CA SER A 5 66.69 -85.36 22.38
C SER A 5 65.18 -85.36 22.80
N PHE A 6 64.76 -86.22 23.77
CA PHE A 6 63.35 -86.30 24.21
C PHE A 6 62.93 -85.18 25.18
N MET A 7 63.85 -84.68 25.99
CA MET A 7 63.55 -83.62 26.92
C MET A 7 63.45 -82.22 26.22
N GLY A 8 64.19 -81.98 25.19
CA GLY A 8 64.12 -80.77 24.37
C GLY A 8 62.85 -80.66 23.57
N SER A 9 62.31 -81.77 23.07
CA SER A 9 61.02 -81.75 22.30
C SER A 9 59.78 -81.57 23.21
N ILE A 10 59.82 -82.09 24.41
CA ILE A 10 58.64 -81.87 25.39
C ILE A 10 58.65 -80.38 25.91
N CYS A 11 59.84 -79.79 26.13
CA CYS A 11 59.91 -78.42 26.57
C CYS A 11 59.47 -77.47 25.48
N MET A 12 59.85 -77.72 24.17
CA MET A 12 59.40 -76.93 23.05
C MET A 12 57.90 -77.07 22.75
N CYS A 13 57.28 -78.24 22.91
CA CYS A 13 55.87 -78.45 22.78
C CYS A 13 55.05 -77.77 23.90
N HIS A 14 55.60 -77.78 25.16
CA HIS A 14 54.98 -77.04 26.25
C HIS A 14 55.08 -75.49 26.05
N PHE A 15 56.17 -75.01 25.52
CA PHE A 15 56.39 -73.60 25.22
C PHE A 15 55.52 -73.10 24.03
N ILE A 16 55.42 -73.93 22.99
CA ILE A 16 54.46 -73.70 21.88
C ILE A 16 53.02 -73.75 22.35
N LEU A 17 52.63 -74.70 23.20
CA LEU A 17 51.26 -74.81 23.79
C LEU A 17 50.95 -73.65 24.73
N LEU A 18 51.96 -73.18 25.51
CA LEU A 18 51.83 -71.96 26.34
C LEU A 18 51.75 -70.74 25.49
N LEU A 19 52.54 -70.64 24.41
CA LEU A 19 52.46 -69.48 23.47
C LEU A 19 51.13 -69.47 22.72
N THR A 20 50.61 -70.65 22.31
CA THR A 20 49.32 -70.74 21.66
C THR A 20 48.15 -70.42 22.64
N ILE A 21 48.22 -70.86 23.87
CA ILE A 21 47.24 -70.52 24.94
C ILE A 21 47.34 -69.00 25.28
N VAL A 22 48.53 -68.47 25.41
CA VAL A 22 48.70 -67.00 25.60
C VAL A 22 48.26 -66.23 24.36
N CYS A 23 48.55 -66.68 23.13
CA CYS A 23 48.05 -66.03 21.94
C CYS A 23 46.53 -66.16 21.82
N THR A 24 45.92 -67.34 22.14
CA THR A 24 44.48 -67.45 22.11
C THR A 24 43.77 -66.68 23.22
N VAL A 25 44.36 -66.57 24.44
CA VAL A 25 43.87 -65.74 25.52
C VAL A 25 44.04 -64.23 25.14
N VAL A 26 45.19 -63.83 24.56
CA VAL A 26 45.43 -62.45 24.11
C VAL A 26 44.51 -62.11 22.92
N VAL A 27 44.32 -63.05 21.98
CA VAL A 27 43.38 -62.84 20.86
C VAL A 27 41.91 -62.85 21.38
N ALA A 28 41.55 -63.67 22.39
CA ALA A 28 40.21 -63.61 22.99
C ALA A 28 39.99 -62.33 23.79
N THR A 29 40.98 -61.85 24.55
CA THR A 29 40.90 -60.54 25.24
C THR A 29 40.98 -59.34 24.32
N LEU A 30 41.72 -59.45 23.18
CA LEU A 30 41.71 -58.40 22.16
C LEU A 30 40.44 -58.44 21.30
N GLY A 31 39.82 -59.62 21.15
CA GLY A 31 38.53 -59.77 20.47
C GLY A 31 37.34 -59.27 21.28
N GLU A 32 37.37 -59.42 22.63
CA GLU A 32 36.36 -58.85 23.47
C GLU A 32 36.44 -57.33 23.65
N HIS A 33 37.63 -56.73 23.45
CA HIS A 33 37.78 -55.26 23.51
C HIS A 33 37.24 -54.55 22.27
N ASN A 34 37.13 -55.25 21.13
CA ASN A 34 36.61 -54.64 19.89
C ASN A 34 35.09 -54.72 19.71
N THR A 35 34.33 -55.27 20.65
CA THR A 35 32.88 -55.50 20.60
C THR A 35 32.13 -54.81 21.74
N THR A 36 32.80 -53.98 22.55
CA THR A 36 32.18 -53.29 23.68
C THR A 36 31.61 -51.95 23.28
N ASP A 37 30.45 -51.55 23.82
CA ASP A 37 29.82 -50.27 23.58
C ASP A 37 30.82 -49.08 23.81
N SER A 38 31.76 -49.22 24.74
CA SER A 38 32.82 -48.19 25.02
C SER A 38 33.73 -47.95 23.82
N TYR A 39 34.10 -48.99 23.07
CA TYR A 39 34.94 -48.85 21.87
C TYR A 39 34.23 -47.99 20.80
N TRP A 40 32.95 -48.32 20.53
CA TRP A 40 32.18 -47.62 19.52
C TRP A 40 31.92 -46.17 19.92
N LEU A 41 31.60 -45.92 21.18
CA LEU A 41 31.33 -44.56 21.68
C LEU A 41 32.60 -43.69 21.65
N LEU A 42 33.79 -44.24 21.92
CA LEU A 42 35.05 -43.48 21.77
C LEU A 42 35.38 -43.17 20.31
N ARG A 43 34.99 -44.03 19.39
CA ARG A 43 35.11 -43.83 17.97
C ARG A 43 34.14 -42.73 17.49
N ILE A 44 32.86 -42.81 17.92
CA ILE A 44 31.89 -41.77 17.69
C ILE A 44 32.39 -40.42 18.24
N LYS A 45 32.93 -40.39 19.46
CA LYS A 45 33.49 -39.18 20.07
C LYS A 45 34.55 -38.54 19.18
N SER A 46 35.38 -39.36 18.51
CA SER A 46 36.47 -38.83 17.67
C SER A 46 36.01 -38.13 16.39
N GLU A 47 34.72 -38.36 15.96
CA GLU A 47 34.09 -37.73 14.83
C GLU A 47 33.29 -36.49 15.22
N LEU A 48 33.05 -36.28 16.51
CA LEU A 48 32.31 -35.15 17.03
C LEU A 48 33.26 -34.02 17.50
N VAL A 49 32.85 -32.78 17.30
CA VAL A 49 33.51 -31.60 17.83
C VAL A 49 32.81 -31.15 19.09
N ASP A 50 33.52 -31.15 20.22
CA ASP A 50 32.97 -30.86 21.55
C ASP A 50 33.63 -29.64 22.19
N PRO A 51 33.23 -28.41 21.79
CA PRO A 51 33.85 -27.17 22.27
C PRO A 51 33.54 -26.88 23.75
N LEU A 52 32.45 -27.40 24.28
CA LEU A 52 32.02 -27.21 25.65
C LEU A 52 32.55 -28.30 26.60
N ARG A 53 33.31 -29.27 26.06
CA ARG A 53 33.85 -30.44 26.80
C ARG A 53 32.80 -31.29 27.50
N ALA A 54 31.62 -31.41 26.91
CA ALA A 54 30.52 -32.24 27.41
C ALA A 54 30.92 -33.73 27.50
N LEU A 55 31.80 -34.19 26.56
CA LEU A 55 32.30 -35.56 26.48
C LEU A 55 33.64 -35.73 27.19
N SER A 56 34.07 -34.83 28.08
CA SER A 56 35.39 -34.84 28.70
C SER A 56 35.69 -36.07 29.55
N ASN A 57 34.64 -36.66 30.17
CA ASN A 57 34.76 -37.86 30.99
C ASN A 57 34.65 -39.20 30.18
N TRP A 58 34.41 -39.13 28.86
CA TRP A 58 34.46 -40.29 28.01
C TRP A 58 35.90 -40.69 27.77
N SER A 59 36.38 -41.65 28.56
CA SER A 59 37.78 -42.09 28.56
C SER A 59 37.86 -43.60 28.81
N PRO A 60 38.81 -44.31 28.17
CA PRO A 60 39.04 -45.72 28.41
C PRO A 60 39.35 -46.04 29.87
N THR A 61 39.75 -45.05 30.67
CA THR A 61 40.09 -45.20 32.08
C THR A 61 38.91 -45.09 33.04
N THR A 62 37.73 -44.65 32.56
CA THR A 62 36.50 -44.50 33.36
C THR A 62 35.47 -45.52 32.95
N HIS A 63 34.65 -45.97 33.89
CA HIS A 63 33.57 -46.92 33.61
C HIS A 63 32.50 -46.30 32.72
N ILE A 64 32.10 -46.95 31.65
CA ILE A 64 31.19 -46.43 30.60
C ILE A 64 29.89 -45.85 31.19
N CYS A 65 29.31 -46.49 32.19
CA CYS A 65 28.08 -46.04 32.81
C CYS A 65 28.23 -44.77 33.67
N SER A 66 29.45 -44.25 33.84
CA SER A 66 29.70 -42.96 34.45
C SER A 66 29.92 -41.83 33.44
N TRP A 67 29.85 -42.12 32.15
CA TRP A 67 30.05 -41.13 31.12
C TRP A 67 28.86 -40.21 30.98
N ASN A 68 29.11 -38.94 30.76
CA ASN A 68 28.02 -37.94 30.63
C ASN A 68 27.07 -38.34 29.50
N GLY A 69 25.78 -38.21 29.77
CA GLY A 69 24.72 -38.49 28.84
C GLY A 69 24.40 -39.99 28.65
N LEU A 70 25.14 -40.92 29.26
CA LEU A 70 24.87 -42.34 29.09
C LEU A 70 23.97 -42.92 30.20
N THR A 71 23.13 -43.82 29.80
CA THR A 71 22.32 -44.67 30.69
C THR A 71 22.58 -46.12 30.33
N CYS A 72 22.98 -46.93 31.34
CA CYS A 72 23.24 -48.35 31.17
C CYS A 72 22.05 -49.22 31.60
N ALA A 73 21.98 -50.42 31.08
CA ALA A 73 21.06 -51.46 31.55
C ALA A 73 21.29 -51.80 33.07
N ALA A 74 20.29 -52.35 33.75
CA ALA A 74 20.34 -52.63 35.18
C ALA A 74 21.54 -53.51 35.59
N ASN A 75 22.02 -54.38 34.73
CA ASN A 75 23.19 -55.22 34.90
C ASN A 75 24.54 -54.53 34.54
N GLN A 76 24.51 -53.25 34.11
CA GLN A 76 25.65 -52.42 33.73
C GLN A 76 26.48 -52.99 32.58
N THR A 77 25.96 -53.90 31.77
CA THR A 77 26.71 -54.54 30.69
C THR A 77 26.63 -53.79 29.34
N HIS A 78 25.56 -53.03 29.11
CA HIS A 78 25.29 -52.39 27.85
C HIS A 78 24.69 -51.00 28.04
N VAL A 79 24.93 -50.11 27.05
CA VAL A 79 24.29 -48.77 26.97
C VAL A 79 22.89 -48.92 26.38
N VAL A 80 21.88 -48.44 27.11
CA VAL A 80 20.49 -48.41 26.67
C VAL A 80 19.98 -47.00 26.38
N GLY A 81 20.69 -45.97 26.79
CA GLY A 81 20.32 -44.58 26.52
C GLY A 81 21.54 -43.68 26.33
N LEU A 82 21.43 -42.77 25.38
CA LEU A 82 22.39 -41.71 25.17
C LEU A 82 21.61 -40.39 24.99
N ASN A 83 21.89 -39.43 25.88
CA ASN A 83 21.32 -38.10 25.85
C ASN A 83 22.46 -37.05 25.84
N LEU A 84 22.65 -36.39 24.73
CA LEU A 84 23.59 -35.27 24.52
C LEU A 84 22.84 -34.01 24.05
N SER A 85 21.57 -33.87 24.42
CA SER A 85 20.75 -32.75 24.05
C SER A 85 21.33 -31.43 24.58
N GLY A 86 21.48 -30.41 23.75
CA GLY A 86 22.00 -29.09 24.14
C GLY A 86 23.46 -29.08 24.59
N ALA A 87 24.24 -30.11 24.29
CA ALA A 87 25.63 -30.27 24.70
C ALA A 87 26.62 -29.37 23.89
N GLY A 88 26.11 -28.63 22.89
CA GLY A 88 26.93 -27.76 22.02
C GLY A 88 27.82 -28.52 21.05
N ILE A 89 27.47 -29.76 20.74
CA ILE A 89 28.26 -30.65 19.89
C ILE A 89 28.01 -30.31 18.42
N SER A 90 29.09 -30.40 17.60
CA SER A 90 29.00 -30.30 16.16
C SER A 90 29.73 -31.46 15.47
N GLY A 91 29.66 -31.54 14.15
CA GLY A 91 30.15 -32.66 13.35
C GLY A 91 29.00 -33.40 12.66
N SER A 92 29.20 -34.67 12.27
CA SER A 92 28.18 -35.49 11.63
C SER A 92 27.72 -36.64 12.53
N ILE A 93 26.53 -37.14 12.29
CA ILE A 93 26.06 -38.35 12.96
C ILE A 93 26.79 -39.56 12.37
N SER A 94 27.54 -40.29 13.21
CA SER A 94 28.30 -41.44 12.76
C SER A 94 27.40 -42.67 12.52
N GLY A 95 27.66 -43.44 11.45
CA GLY A 95 27.07 -44.75 11.21
C GLY A 95 27.44 -45.78 12.27
N GLU A 96 28.51 -45.58 13.03
CA GLU A 96 28.97 -46.43 14.07
C GLU A 96 28.00 -46.56 15.27
N PHE A 97 27.00 -45.65 15.38
CA PHE A 97 25.91 -45.79 16.32
C PHE A 97 25.18 -47.14 16.17
N SER A 98 25.14 -47.75 14.96
CA SER A 98 24.48 -49.03 14.67
C SER A 98 25.01 -50.21 15.48
N HIS A 99 26.24 -50.08 16.00
CA HIS A 99 26.86 -51.13 16.82
C HIS A 99 26.35 -51.13 18.27
N LEU A 100 25.61 -50.10 18.71
CA LEU A 100 25.00 -50.01 20.04
C LEU A 100 23.65 -50.75 20.03
N ILE A 101 23.66 -52.03 19.75
CA ILE A 101 22.45 -52.84 19.47
C ILE A 101 21.41 -52.90 20.59
N PHE A 102 21.80 -52.58 21.83
CA PHE A 102 20.90 -52.49 22.99
C PHE A 102 20.32 -51.11 23.22
N LEU A 103 20.70 -50.08 22.42
CA LEU A 103 20.24 -48.73 22.59
C LEU A 103 18.72 -48.66 22.41
N GLN A 104 18.04 -48.05 23.40
CA GLN A 104 16.59 -47.77 23.42
C GLN A 104 16.27 -46.29 23.22
N ALA A 105 17.16 -45.38 23.62
CA ALA A 105 16.97 -43.94 23.47
C ALA A 105 18.25 -43.28 22.97
N LEU A 106 18.09 -42.51 21.89
CA LEU A 106 19.13 -41.65 21.34
C LEU A 106 18.60 -40.23 21.23
N ASP A 107 19.15 -39.31 22.02
CA ASP A 107 18.83 -37.89 22.02
C ASP A 107 20.08 -37.06 21.74
N LEU A 108 20.14 -36.53 20.53
CA LEU A 108 21.17 -35.62 20.04
C LEU A 108 20.60 -34.22 19.69
N SER A 109 19.40 -33.91 20.17
CA SER A 109 18.67 -32.70 19.85
C SER A 109 19.37 -31.43 20.34
N SER A 110 19.01 -30.30 19.76
CA SER A 110 19.49 -28.95 20.15
C SER A 110 21.03 -28.84 20.16
N ASN A 111 21.66 -29.28 19.09
CA ASN A 111 23.10 -29.21 18.86
C ASN A 111 23.42 -28.50 17.51
N SER A 112 24.66 -28.62 17.04
CA SER A 112 25.11 -28.07 15.76
C SER A 112 25.56 -29.17 14.81
N LEU A 113 24.88 -30.31 14.82
CA LEU A 113 25.21 -31.46 13.98
C LEU A 113 24.83 -31.16 12.52
N THR A 114 25.67 -31.62 11.59
CA THR A 114 25.55 -31.42 10.14
C THR A 114 25.60 -32.77 9.40
N GLY A 115 25.44 -32.74 8.08
CA GLY A 115 25.45 -33.95 7.25
C GLY A 115 24.11 -34.66 7.26
N SER A 116 24.09 -35.90 6.73
CA SER A 116 22.89 -36.71 6.64
C SER A 116 22.68 -37.63 7.82
N ILE A 117 21.45 -38.09 8.02
CA ILE A 117 21.14 -39.20 8.97
C ILE A 117 21.65 -40.48 8.31
N PRO A 118 22.59 -41.24 8.93
CA PRO A 118 23.12 -42.46 8.34
C PRO A 118 22.08 -43.58 8.27
N SER A 119 22.04 -44.30 7.19
CA SER A 119 21.11 -45.48 6.99
C SER A 119 21.32 -46.55 8.04
N GLU A 120 22.52 -46.66 8.56
CA GLU A 120 22.94 -47.67 9.57
C GLU A 120 22.16 -47.53 10.88
N ILE A 121 21.59 -46.36 11.19
CA ILE A 121 20.71 -46.18 12.36
C ILE A 121 19.54 -47.12 12.32
N GLY A 122 19.05 -47.53 11.11
CA GLY A 122 18.00 -48.56 10.93
C GLY A 122 18.33 -49.94 11.47
N GLN A 123 19.58 -50.19 11.91
CA GLN A 123 19.99 -51.47 12.51
C GLN A 123 19.70 -51.52 14.06
N LEU A 124 19.36 -50.41 14.66
CA LEU A 124 19.11 -50.29 16.13
C LEU A 124 17.74 -50.86 16.51
N GLN A 125 17.54 -52.16 16.39
CA GLN A 125 16.25 -52.86 16.53
C GLN A 125 15.58 -52.69 17.91
N ASN A 126 16.29 -52.19 18.92
CA ASN A 126 15.76 -51.94 20.27
C ASN A 126 15.40 -50.48 20.50
N LEU A 127 15.66 -49.57 19.52
CA LEU A 127 15.46 -48.14 19.66
C LEU A 127 13.93 -47.85 19.78
N ARG A 128 13.60 -47.10 20.82
CA ARG A 128 12.23 -46.61 21.11
C ARG A 128 12.11 -45.09 20.93
N THR A 129 13.21 -44.37 21.12
CA THR A 129 13.22 -42.91 21.05
C THR A 129 14.40 -42.46 20.21
N LEU A 130 14.15 -41.67 19.15
CA LEU A 130 15.14 -41.02 18.32
C LEU A 130 14.81 -39.53 18.21
N LEU A 131 15.63 -38.70 18.84
CA LEU A 131 15.48 -37.26 18.90
C LEU A 131 16.72 -36.57 18.27
N LEU A 132 16.53 -36.01 17.07
CA LEU A 132 17.58 -35.32 16.32
C LEU A 132 17.19 -33.85 15.99
N TYR A 133 16.07 -33.36 16.54
CA TYR A 133 15.51 -32.05 16.22
C TYR A 133 16.43 -30.91 16.64
N SER A 134 16.27 -29.74 16.03
CA SER A 134 17.05 -28.53 16.28
C SER A 134 18.57 -28.77 16.06
N ASN A 135 18.93 -29.12 14.83
CA ASN A 135 20.30 -29.26 14.34
C ASN A 135 20.41 -28.67 12.93
N TYR A 136 21.49 -28.95 12.22
CA TYR A 136 21.72 -28.57 10.82
C TYR A 136 21.84 -29.81 9.90
N LEU A 137 21.12 -30.86 10.23
CA LEU A 137 21.11 -32.10 9.47
C LEU A 137 20.46 -31.87 8.09
N SER A 138 21.02 -32.47 7.07
CA SER A 138 20.60 -32.30 5.68
C SER A 138 20.44 -33.66 4.95
N GLY A 139 20.10 -33.64 3.66
CA GLY A 139 19.83 -34.86 2.91
C GLY A 139 18.45 -35.46 3.25
N ASN A 140 18.22 -36.69 2.77
CA ASN A 140 16.92 -37.36 2.90
C ASN A 140 16.82 -38.13 4.22
N ILE A 141 15.58 -38.35 4.67
CA ILE A 141 15.29 -39.30 5.73
C ILE A 141 15.52 -40.71 5.16
N PRO A 142 16.46 -41.50 5.72
CA PRO A 142 16.77 -42.81 5.15
C PRO A 142 15.59 -43.76 5.34
N LYS A 143 15.26 -44.54 4.28
CA LYS A 143 14.19 -45.52 4.31
C LYS A 143 14.40 -46.60 5.35
N GLU A 144 15.64 -46.87 5.74
CA GLU A 144 16.04 -47.84 6.75
C GLU A 144 15.51 -47.49 8.17
N ILE A 145 15.11 -46.22 8.41
CA ILE A 145 14.41 -45.85 9.65
C ILE A 145 13.17 -46.72 9.85
N GLY A 146 12.47 -47.10 8.78
CA GLY A 146 11.32 -48.02 8.83
C GLY A 146 11.63 -49.43 9.36
N ASN A 147 12.88 -49.82 9.56
CA ASN A 147 13.29 -51.10 10.17
C ASN A 147 13.23 -51.04 11.71
N LEU A 148 13.07 -49.90 12.33
CA LEU A 148 13.06 -49.67 13.79
C LEU A 148 11.70 -50.03 14.39
N SER A 149 11.29 -51.29 14.30
CA SER A 149 9.94 -51.80 14.64
C SER A 149 9.45 -51.45 16.04
N LYS A 150 10.34 -51.18 17.03
CA LYS A 150 10.01 -50.75 18.38
C LYS A 150 10.02 -49.26 18.63
N LEU A 151 10.24 -48.46 17.55
CA LEU A 151 10.33 -47.00 17.68
C LEU A 151 8.96 -46.39 18.04
N GLN A 152 8.95 -45.64 19.14
CA GLN A 152 7.77 -44.95 19.65
C GLN A 152 7.79 -43.44 19.43
N VAL A 153 8.99 -42.84 19.45
CA VAL A 153 9.14 -41.40 19.25
C VAL A 153 10.22 -41.12 18.23
N LEU A 154 9.83 -40.49 17.13
CA LEU A 154 10.73 -39.99 16.08
C LEU A 154 10.53 -38.46 15.94
N ARG A 155 11.56 -37.68 16.33
CA ARG A 155 11.56 -36.23 16.14
C ARG A 155 12.81 -35.75 15.41
N LEU A 156 12.63 -35.27 14.20
CA LEU A 156 13.67 -34.82 13.27
C LEU A 156 13.56 -33.33 12.90
N GLY A 157 12.55 -32.63 13.43
CA GLY A 157 12.20 -31.26 13.07
C GLY A 157 13.32 -30.25 13.33
N ASP A 158 13.13 -29.01 12.87
CA ASP A 158 14.13 -27.92 12.97
C ASP A 158 15.50 -28.35 12.40
N ASN A 159 15.54 -28.82 11.15
CA ASN A 159 16.71 -29.25 10.43
C ASN A 159 16.64 -28.80 8.95
N MET A 160 17.66 -29.14 8.17
CA MET A 160 17.70 -28.90 6.72
C MET A 160 17.40 -30.18 5.90
N LEU A 161 16.67 -31.13 6.50
CA LEU A 161 16.31 -32.38 5.83
C LEU A 161 15.46 -32.09 4.59
N ALA A 162 15.72 -32.84 3.51
CA ALA A 162 15.04 -32.66 2.23
C ALA A 162 14.52 -34.01 1.67
N GLY A 163 13.96 -33.99 0.46
CA GLY A 163 13.36 -35.16 -0.16
C GLY A 163 12.01 -35.53 0.45
N GLU A 164 11.56 -36.73 0.19
CA GLU A 164 10.22 -37.20 0.57
C GLU A 164 10.22 -37.94 1.91
N LEU A 165 9.08 -37.99 2.54
CA LEU A 165 8.85 -38.88 3.69
C LEU A 165 8.81 -40.32 3.17
N PRO A 166 9.74 -41.22 3.60
CA PRO A 166 9.81 -42.54 3.00
C PRO A 166 8.61 -43.43 3.39
N PRO A 167 7.98 -44.14 2.45
CA PRO A 167 6.84 -45.04 2.71
C PRO A 167 7.11 -46.05 3.82
N SER A 168 8.37 -46.47 3.99
CA SER A 168 8.78 -47.40 5.05
C SER A 168 8.51 -46.90 6.48
N ILE A 169 8.22 -45.63 6.67
CA ILE A 169 7.74 -45.09 7.97
C ILE A 169 6.49 -45.84 8.44
N GLY A 170 5.60 -46.27 7.52
CA GLY A 170 4.42 -47.06 7.85
C GLY A 170 4.69 -48.42 8.50
N ASN A 171 5.95 -48.86 8.52
CA ASN A 171 6.36 -50.11 9.20
C ASN A 171 6.55 -49.97 10.73
N LEU A 172 6.59 -48.71 11.23
CA LEU A 172 6.84 -48.39 12.65
C LEU A 172 5.58 -48.58 13.48
N SER A 173 5.13 -49.81 13.65
CA SER A 173 3.83 -50.17 14.24
C SER A 173 3.63 -49.69 15.71
N GLU A 174 4.72 -49.44 16.45
CA GLU A 174 4.69 -48.91 17.84
C GLU A 174 4.80 -47.37 17.87
N LEU A 175 4.88 -46.68 16.73
CA LEU A 175 5.12 -45.22 16.71
C LEU A 175 3.94 -44.45 17.28
N LEU A 176 4.24 -43.62 18.30
CA LEU A 176 3.32 -42.71 18.98
C LEU A 176 3.47 -41.27 18.50
N VAL A 177 4.71 -40.84 18.18
CA VAL A 177 5.02 -39.48 17.79
C VAL A 177 5.91 -39.45 16.55
N LEU A 178 5.44 -38.83 15.49
CA LEU A 178 6.20 -38.50 14.29
C LEU A 178 6.26 -36.96 14.15
N GLY A 179 7.45 -36.37 14.33
CA GLY A 179 7.67 -34.94 14.20
C GLY A 179 8.80 -34.62 13.23
N VAL A 180 8.47 -34.01 12.09
CA VAL A 180 9.40 -33.57 11.05
C VAL A 180 9.16 -32.09 10.68
N ALA A 181 8.65 -31.33 11.61
CA ALA A 181 8.32 -29.92 11.37
C ALA A 181 9.57 -29.07 11.10
N ASN A 182 9.41 -27.99 10.33
CA ASN A 182 10.46 -27.02 10.01
C ASN A 182 11.70 -27.67 9.39
N CYS A 183 11.47 -28.33 8.27
CA CYS A 183 12.48 -28.90 7.39
C CYS A 183 12.25 -28.45 5.94
N ASN A 184 12.93 -29.07 4.98
CA ASN A 184 12.76 -28.81 3.55
C ASN A 184 12.15 -30.04 2.82
N LEU A 185 11.30 -30.79 3.51
CA LEU A 185 10.70 -32.00 2.96
C LEU A 185 9.73 -31.67 1.83
N THR A 186 9.70 -32.52 0.81
CA THR A 186 8.88 -32.42 -0.39
C THR A 186 8.06 -33.70 -0.61
N GLY A 187 7.29 -33.76 -1.69
CA GLY A 187 6.44 -34.92 -2.00
C GLY A 187 5.17 -34.95 -1.14
N SER A 188 4.50 -36.10 -1.11
CA SER A 188 3.22 -36.29 -0.44
C SER A 188 3.34 -37.04 0.90
N ILE A 189 2.28 -37.03 1.71
CA ILE A 189 2.15 -37.94 2.83
C ILE A 189 1.97 -39.35 2.24
N PRO A 190 2.87 -40.32 2.53
CA PRO A 190 2.72 -41.65 1.99
C PRO A 190 1.49 -42.36 2.59
N VAL A 191 0.75 -43.11 1.78
CA VAL A 191 -0.47 -43.82 2.21
C VAL A 191 -0.19 -44.80 3.35
N GLU A 192 1.04 -45.35 3.43
CA GLU A 192 1.51 -46.23 4.47
C GLU A 192 1.49 -45.61 5.88
N VAL A 193 1.43 -44.27 6.01
CA VAL A 193 1.22 -43.60 7.30
C VAL A 193 -0.05 -44.11 7.99
N GLY A 194 -1.09 -44.48 7.22
CA GLY A 194 -2.31 -45.12 7.74
C GLY A 194 -2.08 -46.46 8.51
N ASN A 195 -0.92 -47.07 8.38
CA ASN A 195 -0.58 -48.31 9.14
C ASN A 195 -0.16 -48.01 10.58
N LEU A 196 0.10 -46.75 10.93
CA LEU A 196 0.57 -46.30 12.26
C LEU A 196 -0.62 -46.19 13.27
N ARG A 197 -1.19 -47.32 13.60
CA ARG A 197 -2.44 -47.39 14.39
C ARG A 197 -2.34 -46.81 15.79
N GLN A 198 -1.12 -46.73 16.36
CA GLN A 198 -0.87 -46.20 17.71
C GLN A 198 -0.45 -44.71 17.64
N LEU A 199 -0.35 -44.11 16.47
CA LEU A 199 0.14 -42.72 16.32
C LEU A 199 -0.79 -41.73 17.04
N VAL A 200 -0.21 -40.97 17.97
CA VAL A 200 -0.88 -39.94 18.77
C VAL A 200 -0.63 -38.55 18.21
N SER A 201 0.58 -38.30 17.68
CA SER A 201 0.96 -37.01 17.15
C SER A 201 1.69 -37.13 15.83
N LEU A 202 1.17 -36.43 14.82
CA LEU A 202 1.76 -36.25 13.50
C LEU A 202 2.02 -34.75 13.29
N ASP A 203 3.29 -34.37 13.27
CA ASP A 203 3.70 -32.97 13.08
C ASP A 203 4.59 -32.83 11.83
N LEU A 204 4.00 -32.27 10.78
CA LEU A 204 4.57 -32.06 9.44
C LEU A 204 4.71 -30.57 9.08
N GLN A 205 4.50 -29.66 10.03
CA GLN A 205 4.39 -28.22 9.79
C GLN A 205 5.67 -27.64 9.16
N VAL A 206 5.52 -26.56 8.41
CA VAL A 206 6.63 -25.77 7.84
C VAL A 206 7.57 -26.65 7.02
N ASN A 207 7.05 -27.19 5.91
CA ASN A 207 7.77 -27.94 4.91
C ASN A 207 7.32 -27.53 3.49
N SER A 208 7.73 -28.25 2.48
CA SER A 208 7.26 -28.13 1.09
C SER A 208 6.50 -29.37 0.63
N LEU A 209 5.81 -30.01 1.57
CA LEU A 209 4.98 -31.19 1.28
C LEU A 209 3.79 -30.78 0.41
N SER A 210 3.43 -31.62 -0.55
CA SER A 210 2.40 -31.37 -1.56
C SER A 210 1.48 -32.56 -1.80
N GLY A 211 0.58 -32.45 -2.77
CA GLY A 211 -0.38 -33.51 -3.08
C GLY A 211 -1.52 -33.61 -2.08
N LEU A 212 -2.25 -34.70 -2.09
CA LEU A 212 -3.47 -34.91 -1.31
C LEU A 212 -3.16 -35.38 0.11
N ILE A 213 -4.06 -35.10 1.06
CA ILE A 213 -4.12 -35.81 2.33
C ILE A 213 -4.69 -37.21 2.04
N PRO A 214 -3.96 -38.30 2.31
CA PRO A 214 -4.42 -39.65 1.95
C PRO A 214 -5.62 -40.09 2.79
N GLU A 215 -6.57 -40.80 2.17
CA GLU A 215 -7.73 -41.36 2.88
C GLU A 215 -7.32 -42.39 3.94
N GLU A 216 -6.18 -43.04 3.76
CA GLU A 216 -5.62 -44.05 4.66
C GLU A 216 -5.23 -43.45 6.03
N ILE A 217 -5.15 -42.12 6.16
CA ILE A 217 -4.93 -41.46 7.46
C ILE A 217 -5.93 -41.91 8.54
N GLN A 218 -7.15 -42.32 8.12
CA GLN A 218 -8.14 -42.91 9.03
C GLN A 218 -7.63 -44.11 9.83
N GLY A 219 -6.58 -44.77 9.36
CA GLY A 219 -5.97 -45.91 10.07
C GLY A 219 -5.27 -45.50 11.37
N CYS A 220 -4.93 -44.19 11.52
CA CYS A 220 -4.33 -43.63 12.75
C CYS A 220 -5.41 -43.32 13.80
N GLY A 221 -6.20 -44.30 14.24
CA GLY A 221 -7.38 -44.07 15.12
C GLY A 221 -7.10 -43.41 16.46
N GLU A 222 -5.88 -43.49 16.99
CA GLU A 222 -5.45 -42.86 18.23
C GLU A 222 -4.91 -41.45 18.09
N LEU A 223 -4.92 -40.90 16.83
CA LEU A 223 -4.34 -39.60 16.53
C LEU A 223 -5.06 -38.46 17.27
N GLN A 224 -4.32 -37.74 18.12
CA GLN A 224 -4.80 -36.58 18.88
C GLN A 224 -4.34 -35.25 18.30
N ASN A 225 -3.18 -35.22 17.67
CA ASN A 225 -2.61 -34.03 17.05
C ASN A 225 -2.22 -34.31 15.62
N PHE A 226 -2.89 -33.63 14.68
CA PHE A 226 -2.53 -33.62 13.26
C PHE A 226 -2.22 -32.17 12.86
N ALA A 227 -0.94 -31.87 12.71
CA ALA A 227 -0.42 -30.58 12.38
C ALA A 227 0.38 -30.64 11.07
N ALA A 228 -0.13 -30.02 10.02
CA ALA A 228 0.46 -29.96 8.68
C ALA A 228 0.41 -28.56 8.06
N SER A 229 0.39 -27.53 8.90
CA SER A 229 0.33 -26.13 8.42
C SER A 229 1.60 -25.70 7.72
N ASN A 230 1.48 -24.68 6.87
CA ASN A 230 2.60 -24.11 6.10
C ASN A 230 3.28 -25.16 5.21
N ASN A 231 2.51 -25.72 4.30
CA ASN A 231 2.91 -26.68 3.28
C ASN A 231 2.24 -26.34 1.93
N MET A 232 2.28 -27.23 0.96
CA MET A 232 1.66 -27.08 -0.35
C MET A 232 0.61 -28.19 -0.61
N PHE A 233 -0.05 -28.71 0.44
CA PHE A 233 -1.11 -29.68 0.29
C PHE A 233 -2.27 -29.11 -0.54
N GLU A 234 -2.82 -29.93 -1.44
CA GLU A 234 -3.88 -29.54 -2.38
C GLU A 234 -5.09 -30.49 -2.31
N GLY A 235 -6.14 -30.18 -3.07
CA GLY A 235 -7.36 -30.96 -3.08
C GLY A 235 -8.23 -30.76 -1.84
N GLU A 236 -9.13 -31.70 -1.60
CA GLU A 236 -10.11 -31.62 -0.50
C GLU A 236 -9.59 -32.31 0.76
N ILE A 237 -10.11 -31.92 1.93
CA ILE A 237 -9.94 -32.73 3.15
C ILE A 237 -10.79 -33.98 2.98
N PRO A 238 -10.20 -35.21 2.97
CA PRO A 238 -10.96 -36.40 2.80
C PRO A 238 -11.95 -36.64 3.95
N SER A 239 -13.14 -37.14 3.65
CA SER A 239 -14.19 -37.38 4.64
C SER A 239 -13.74 -38.38 5.71
N SER A 240 -12.78 -39.21 5.40
CA SER A 240 -12.13 -40.19 6.30
C SER A 240 -11.44 -39.57 7.49
N VAL A 241 -11.03 -38.30 7.42
CA VAL A 241 -10.50 -37.55 8.60
C VAL A 241 -11.52 -37.49 9.72
N GLY A 242 -12.83 -37.43 9.41
CA GLY A 242 -13.89 -37.47 10.40
C GLY A 242 -13.95 -38.74 11.27
N SER A 243 -13.27 -39.82 10.88
CA SER A 243 -13.18 -41.06 11.69
C SER A 243 -12.10 -41.03 12.78
N LEU A 244 -11.24 -39.98 12.79
CA LEU A 244 -10.18 -39.78 13.80
C LEU A 244 -10.78 -39.22 15.12
N ILE A 245 -11.67 -39.98 15.77
CA ILE A 245 -12.47 -39.49 16.90
C ILE A 245 -11.64 -39.09 18.15
N SER A 246 -10.39 -39.53 18.23
CA SER A 246 -9.43 -39.14 19.29
C SER A 246 -8.83 -37.73 19.05
N LEU A 247 -9.06 -37.12 17.88
CA LEU A 247 -8.38 -35.88 17.46
C LEU A 247 -8.80 -34.70 18.36
N ARG A 248 -7.80 -34.00 18.86
CA ARG A 248 -7.92 -32.76 19.66
C ARG A 248 -7.47 -31.53 18.91
N ILE A 249 -6.46 -31.67 18.06
CA ILE A 249 -5.86 -30.62 17.29
C ILE A 249 -5.83 -31.03 15.82
N LEU A 250 -6.48 -30.23 14.96
CA LEU A 250 -6.36 -30.33 13.51
C LEU A 250 -5.89 -28.94 12.99
N ASN A 251 -4.64 -28.90 12.53
CA ASN A 251 -4.03 -27.68 12.00
C ASN A 251 -3.54 -27.92 10.56
N LEU A 252 -4.29 -27.44 9.58
CA LEU A 252 -4.00 -27.50 8.15
C LEU A 252 -3.81 -26.10 7.55
N ALA A 253 -3.48 -25.11 8.36
CA ALA A 253 -3.40 -23.72 7.92
C ALA A 253 -2.30 -23.50 6.87
N ASN A 254 -2.51 -22.49 6.02
CA ASN A 254 -1.54 -22.06 5.00
C ASN A 254 -1.10 -23.22 4.10
N ASN A 255 -2.05 -23.74 3.35
CA ASN A 255 -1.89 -24.73 2.29
C ASN A 255 -2.66 -24.27 1.03
N THR A 256 -2.81 -25.15 0.06
CA THR A 256 -3.62 -24.92 -1.16
C THR A 256 -4.86 -25.81 -1.21
N LEU A 257 -5.29 -26.30 -0.04
CA LEU A 257 -6.48 -27.15 0.09
C LEU A 257 -7.73 -26.42 -0.45
N SER A 258 -8.62 -27.16 -1.09
CA SER A 258 -9.78 -26.62 -1.81
C SER A 258 -11.04 -27.45 -1.56
N GLY A 259 -12.11 -27.14 -2.28
CA GLY A 259 -13.40 -27.81 -2.07
C GLY A 259 -14.15 -27.30 -0.84
N SER A 260 -15.16 -28.03 -0.42
CA SER A 260 -15.96 -27.67 0.77
C SER A 260 -15.35 -28.26 2.05
N ILE A 261 -15.60 -27.61 3.18
CA ILE A 261 -15.28 -28.18 4.50
C ILE A 261 -16.19 -29.42 4.69
N PRO A 262 -15.64 -30.63 4.87
CA PRO A 262 -16.47 -31.82 4.98
C PRO A 262 -17.28 -31.84 6.29
N SER A 263 -18.58 -32.10 6.16
CA SER A 263 -19.47 -32.20 7.33
C SER A 263 -19.07 -33.33 8.30
N SER A 264 -18.33 -34.35 7.82
CA SER A 264 -17.77 -35.42 8.66
C SER A 264 -16.82 -34.93 9.75
N LEU A 265 -16.21 -33.73 9.64
CA LEU A 265 -15.41 -33.16 10.72
C LEU A 265 -16.25 -32.95 12.00
N SER A 266 -17.57 -32.88 11.90
CA SER A 266 -18.50 -32.79 13.03
C SER A 266 -18.46 -34.02 13.97
N LEU A 267 -17.94 -35.14 13.49
CA LEU A 267 -17.78 -36.38 14.29
C LEU A 267 -16.59 -36.30 15.28
N LEU A 268 -15.70 -35.34 15.10
CA LEU A 268 -14.52 -35.13 15.95
C LEU A 268 -14.89 -34.44 17.27
N THR A 269 -15.72 -35.07 18.07
CA THR A 269 -16.31 -34.48 19.28
C THR A 269 -15.29 -34.10 20.38
N ASN A 270 -14.07 -34.66 20.34
CA ASN A 270 -12.95 -34.30 21.20
C ASN A 270 -12.11 -33.12 20.71
N LEU A 271 -12.41 -32.56 19.52
CA LEU A 271 -11.64 -31.51 18.91
C LEU A 271 -11.72 -30.23 19.75
N THR A 272 -10.56 -29.70 20.13
CA THR A 272 -10.40 -28.44 20.87
C THR A 272 -9.87 -27.31 20.01
N TYR A 273 -9.12 -27.66 18.96
CA TYR A 273 -8.50 -26.68 18.04
C TYR A 273 -8.68 -27.13 16.58
N LEU A 274 -9.38 -26.29 15.80
CA LEU A 274 -9.52 -26.46 14.35
C LEU A 274 -8.96 -25.21 13.67
N ASN A 275 -7.92 -25.39 12.86
CA ASN A 275 -7.31 -24.31 12.10
C ASN A 275 -7.17 -24.70 10.63
N LEU A 276 -7.96 -24.03 9.78
CA LEU A 276 -7.95 -24.13 8.31
C LEU A 276 -7.59 -22.82 7.64
N LEU A 277 -7.01 -21.87 8.39
CA LEU A 277 -6.60 -20.55 7.92
C LEU A 277 -5.80 -20.63 6.61
N GLY A 278 -6.07 -19.72 5.67
CA GLY A 278 -5.19 -19.51 4.52
C GLY A 278 -5.15 -20.70 3.56
N ASN A 279 -6.32 -21.12 3.10
CA ASN A 279 -6.53 -22.16 2.09
C ASN A 279 -7.48 -21.66 0.97
N ASN A 280 -7.91 -22.54 0.10
CA ASN A 280 -8.85 -22.25 -1.00
C ASN A 280 -10.24 -22.89 -0.76
N PHE A 281 -10.61 -23.13 0.51
CA PHE A 281 -11.92 -23.73 0.81
C PHE A 281 -13.06 -22.82 0.34
N ASN A 282 -14.11 -23.42 -0.22
CA ASN A 282 -15.27 -22.73 -0.77
C ASN A 282 -16.58 -23.34 -0.23
N GLY A 283 -17.73 -22.86 -0.73
CA GLY A 283 -19.03 -23.33 -0.24
C GLY A 283 -19.38 -22.79 1.13
N GLU A 284 -20.41 -23.34 1.74
CA GLU A 284 -20.91 -22.90 3.04
C GLU A 284 -20.19 -23.59 4.20
N ILE A 285 -20.17 -22.97 5.36
CA ILE A 285 -19.69 -23.60 6.61
C ILE A 285 -20.74 -24.62 7.04
N PRO A 286 -20.40 -25.91 7.17
CA PRO A 286 -21.37 -26.94 7.56
C PRO A 286 -21.98 -26.67 8.93
N SER A 287 -23.30 -26.62 9.01
CA SER A 287 -24.02 -26.43 10.29
C SER A 287 -23.78 -27.57 11.30
N GLU A 288 -23.38 -28.73 10.83
CA GLU A 288 -23.04 -29.92 11.61
C GLU A 288 -21.83 -29.68 12.55
N LEU A 289 -20.95 -28.74 12.19
CA LEU A 289 -19.82 -28.33 13.04
C LEU A 289 -20.26 -27.78 14.41
N ASN A 290 -21.54 -27.45 14.57
CA ASN A 290 -22.13 -27.08 15.86
C ASN A 290 -22.15 -28.24 16.90
N SER A 291 -21.85 -29.49 16.49
CA SER A 291 -21.69 -30.62 17.38
C SER A 291 -20.31 -30.69 18.07
N LEU A 292 -19.34 -29.86 17.62
CA LEU A 292 -17.99 -29.83 18.21
C LEU A 292 -18.00 -29.14 19.60
N GLY A 293 -18.67 -29.77 20.59
CA GLY A 293 -18.88 -29.17 21.90
C GLY A 293 -17.62 -28.88 22.74
N GLN A 294 -16.48 -29.48 22.39
CA GLN A 294 -15.19 -29.25 23.06
C GLN A 294 -14.31 -28.19 22.39
N ILE A 295 -14.73 -27.67 21.26
CA ILE A 295 -13.93 -26.68 20.51
C ILE A 295 -13.69 -25.42 21.34
N GLN A 296 -12.42 -25.00 21.41
CA GLN A 296 -11.97 -23.78 22.10
C GLN A 296 -11.53 -22.73 21.09
N LYS A 297 -10.83 -23.15 20.02
CA LYS A 297 -10.35 -22.24 18.99
C LYS A 297 -10.72 -22.77 17.62
N LEU A 298 -11.39 -21.91 16.87
CA LEU A 298 -11.81 -22.16 15.48
C LEU A 298 -11.29 -21.04 14.60
N ASP A 299 -10.44 -21.37 13.64
CA ASP A 299 -9.93 -20.43 12.64
C ASP A 299 -10.15 -20.98 11.23
N LEU A 300 -11.06 -20.34 10.49
CA LEU A 300 -11.38 -20.62 9.08
C LEU A 300 -11.06 -19.42 8.19
N SER A 301 -10.27 -18.45 8.69
CA SER A 301 -10.01 -17.20 7.99
C SER A 301 -9.18 -17.38 6.72
N ARG A 302 -9.21 -16.36 5.85
CA ARG A 302 -8.48 -16.33 4.57
C ARG A 302 -8.77 -17.56 3.70
N ASN A 303 -10.07 -17.72 3.40
CA ASN A 303 -10.60 -18.74 2.51
C ASN A 303 -11.60 -18.10 1.54
N ASN A 304 -12.33 -18.90 0.77
CA ASN A 304 -13.41 -18.43 -0.12
C ASN A 304 -14.79 -18.97 0.33
N LEU A 305 -14.98 -19.11 1.65
CA LEU A 305 -16.22 -19.60 2.27
C LEU A 305 -17.35 -18.59 2.04
N SER A 306 -18.54 -19.09 1.75
CA SER A 306 -19.71 -18.31 1.39
C SER A 306 -20.93 -18.72 2.22
N GLY A 307 -22.11 -18.20 1.87
CA GLY A 307 -23.33 -18.48 2.61
C GLY A 307 -23.44 -17.71 3.91
N SER A 308 -24.39 -18.07 4.75
CA SER A 308 -24.66 -17.41 6.03
C SER A 308 -23.84 -18.02 7.17
N LEU A 309 -23.66 -17.23 8.23
CA LEU A 309 -23.02 -17.74 9.47
C LEU A 309 -23.92 -18.74 10.15
N THR A 310 -23.59 -20.01 10.02
CA THR A 310 -24.35 -21.16 10.60
C THR A 310 -23.87 -21.59 11.99
N LEU A 311 -22.65 -21.15 12.37
CA LEU A 311 -22.04 -21.50 13.65
C LEU A 311 -22.65 -20.71 14.80
N LEU A 312 -23.04 -21.38 15.86
CA LEU A 312 -23.70 -20.80 17.02
C LEU A 312 -22.85 -21.03 18.28
N ASN A 313 -22.40 -19.95 18.92
CA ASN A 313 -21.69 -20.08 20.21
C ASN A 313 -22.59 -20.70 21.29
N THR A 314 -23.89 -20.65 21.16
CA THR A 314 -24.84 -21.34 22.05
C THR A 314 -24.72 -22.87 22.01
N LYS A 315 -24.18 -23.40 20.92
CA LYS A 315 -23.86 -24.85 20.74
C LYS A 315 -22.42 -25.14 21.09
N LEU A 316 -21.49 -24.25 20.68
CA LEU A 316 -20.06 -24.35 20.90
C LEU A 316 -19.68 -23.69 22.25
N GLN A 317 -20.14 -24.28 23.36
CA GLN A 317 -20.09 -23.64 24.70
C GLN A 317 -18.67 -23.44 25.25
N ASN A 318 -17.67 -24.17 24.74
CA ASN A 318 -16.29 -24.02 25.17
C ASN A 318 -15.48 -23.07 24.26
N LEU A 319 -16.10 -22.52 23.21
CA LEU A 319 -15.42 -21.67 22.25
C LEU A 319 -14.95 -20.36 22.90
N GLU A 320 -13.65 -20.11 22.81
CA GLU A 320 -12.96 -18.93 23.31
C GLU A 320 -12.59 -17.99 22.15
N THR A 321 -12.22 -18.54 21.01
CA THR A 321 -11.78 -17.78 19.82
C THR A 321 -12.48 -18.31 18.57
N MET A 322 -13.14 -17.38 17.83
CA MET A 322 -13.72 -17.63 16.51
C MET A 322 -13.16 -16.63 15.52
N VAL A 323 -12.45 -17.11 14.49
CA VAL A 323 -11.85 -16.30 13.42
C VAL A 323 -12.37 -16.77 12.07
N LEU A 324 -13.18 -15.93 11.43
CA LEU A 324 -13.77 -16.18 10.11
C LEU A 324 -13.43 -15.05 9.12
N SER A 325 -12.48 -14.20 9.46
CA SER A 325 -12.10 -13.02 8.64
C SER A 325 -11.60 -13.43 7.25
N ASP A 326 -11.68 -12.51 6.29
CA ASP A 326 -11.20 -12.75 4.92
C ASP A 326 -11.89 -13.93 4.24
N ASN A 327 -13.22 -13.86 4.12
CA ASN A 327 -14.06 -14.82 3.44
C ASN A 327 -15.16 -14.10 2.60
N ALA A 328 -16.11 -14.84 2.05
CA ALA A 328 -17.25 -14.31 1.31
C ALA A 328 -18.58 -14.54 2.04
N LEU A 329 -18.56 -14.62 3.37
CA LEU A 329 -19.75 -14.87 4.20
C LEU A 329 -20.78 -13.73 4.07
N THR A 330 -22.06 -14.07 4.04
CA THR A 330 -23.19 -13.16 3.81
C THR A 330 -24.22 -13.22 4.94
N GLY A 331 -25.26 -12.38 4.86
CA GLY A 331 -26.35 -12.37 5.84
C GLY A 331 -25.95 -11.73 7.18
N SER A 332 -26.79 -11.91 8.17
CA SER A 332 -26.60 -11.33 9.51
C SER A 332 -26.06 -12.37 10.52
N ILE A 333 -25.49 -11.88 11.61
CA ILE A 333 -25.17 -12.74 12.76
C ILE A 333 -26.48 -13.26 13.37
N PRO A 334 -26.63 -14.58 13.61
CA PRO A 334 -27.86 -15.18 14.08
C PRO A 334 -28.34 -14.68 15.45
N HIS A 335 -29.65 -14.51 15.64
CA HIS A 335 -30.24 -14.01 16.88
C HIS A 335 -29.97 -14.87 18.13
N ASN A 336 -29.61 -16.11 17.96
CA ASN A 336 -29.25 -17.03 19.06
C ASN A 336 -27.73 -17.30 19.11
N PHE A 337 -26.90 -16.38 18.61
CA PHE A 337 -25.46 -16.56 18.52
C PHE A 337 -24.81 -16.78 19.89
N CYS A 338 -25.15 -16.00 20.93
CA CYS A 338 -24.49 -16.02 22.22
C CYS A 338 -25.50 -16.10 23.38
N LEU A 339 -25.16 -16.85 24.43
CA LEU A 339 -25.90 -16.91 25.71
C LEU A 339 -25.04 -16.34 26.86
N ARG A 340 -25.69 -15.94 27.94
CA ARG A 340 -25.01 -15.56 29.18
C ARG A 340 -24.17 -16.71 29.71
N GLY A 341 -22.91 -16.43 30.05
CA GLY A 341 -21.95 -17.45 30.49
C GLY A 341 -21.11 -18.05 29.37
N SER A 342 -21.25 -17.59 28.13
CA SER A 342 -20.36 -17.91 27.03
C SER A 342 -18.90 -17.63 27.37
N LYS A 343 -17.99 -18.51 26.97
CA LYS A 343 -16.53 -18.38 27.11
C LYS A 343 -15.87 -17.57 26.00
N LEU A 344 -16.62 -17.14 24.98
CA LEU A 344 -16.11 -16.46 23.82
C LEU A 344 -15.42 -15.15 24.23
N GLN A 345 -14.14 -15.06 23.94
CA GLN A 345 -13.27 -13.91 24.21
C GLN A 345 -12.97 -13.12 22.95
N GLN A 346 -12.81 -13.79 21.82
CA GLN A 346 -12.40 -13.18 20.55
C GLN A 346 -13.33 -13.60 19.42
N LEU A 347 -13.89 -12.60 18.75
CA LEU A 347 -14.74 -12.78 17.57
C LEU A 347 -14.21 -11.90 16.43
N PHE A 348 -13.63 -12.53 15.41
CA PHE A 348 -13.07 -11.85 14.25
C PHE A 348 -13.82 -12.28 12.99
N LEU A 349 -14.59 -11.36 12.43
CA LEU A 349 -15.44 -11.54 11.23
C LEU A 349 -15.07 -10.53 10.12
N ALA A 350 -13.93 -9.86 10.24
CA ALA A 350 -13.52 -8.80 9.32
C ALA A 350 -13.41 -9.27 7.87
N ARG A 351 -13.60 -8.33 6.93
CA ARG A 351 -13.46 -8.59 5.48
C ARG A 351 -14.31 -9.77 5.00
N ASN A 352 -15.64 -9.57 5.13
CA ASN A 352 -16.68 -10.45 4.63
C ASN A 352 -17.77 -9.62 3.92
N LYS A 353 -18.92 -10.23 3.62
CA LYS A 353 -20.11 -9.56 3.09
C LYS A 353 -21.29 -9.63 4.08
N LEU A 354 -20.96 -9.71 5.37
CA LEU A 354 -21.97 -9.75 6.44
C LEU A 354 -22.74 -8.44 6.50
N SER A 355 -24.00 -8.49 6.85
CA SER A 355 -24.92 -7.36 6.81
C SER A 355 -25.84 -7.34 8.02
N GLY A 356 -26.75 -6.37 8.05
CA GLY A 356 -27.69 -6.18 9.13
C GLY A 356 -27.21 -5.21 10.19
N ARG A 357 -27.93 -5.11 11.32
CA ARG A 357 -27.58 -4.21 12.41
C ARG A 357 -26.51 -4.80 13.33
N PHE A 358 -25.97 -3.94 14.21
CA PHE A 358 -25.11 -4.43 15.29
C PHE A 358 -25.80 -5.56 16.06
N PRO A 359 -25.20 -6.74 16.15
CA PRO A 359 -25.83 -7.93 16.72
C PRO A 359 -25.98 -7.79 18.25
N LEU A 360 -27.22 -7.56 18.72
CA LEU A 360 -27.52 -7.35 20.14
C LEU A 360 -27.18 -8.59 20.97
N GLU A 361 -27.13 -9.74 20.37
CA GLU A 361 -26.75 -11.02 20.97
C GLU A 361 -25.33 -11.02 21.52
N LEU A 362 -24.44 -10.20 20.94
CA LEU A 362 -23.07 -10.04 21.47
C LEU A 362 -23.06 -9.45 22.87
N LEU A 363 -24.08 -8.69 23.26
CA LEU A 363 -24.21 -8.16 24.63
C LEU A 363 -24.37 -9.26 25.68
N ASN A 364 -24.76 -10.47 25.28
CA ASN A 364 -24.82 -11.64 26.14
C ASN A 364 -23.48 -12.37 26.29
N CYS A 365 -22.51 -12.09 25.42
CA CYS A 365 -21.16 -12.69 25.46
C CYS A 365 -20.31 -12.03 26.55
N SER A 366 -20.59 -12.35 27.82
CA SER A 366 -19.99 -11.65 28.97
C SER A 366 -18.47 -11.74 29.07
N SER A 367 -17.85 -12.73 28.43
CA SER A 367 -16.39 -12.94 28.44
C SER A 367 -15.68 -12.22 27.30
N ILE A 368 -16.40 -11.60 26.39
CA ILE A 368 -15.84 -11.06 25.15
C ILE A 368 -14.88 -9.89 25.43
N GLN A 369 -13.69 -9.98 24.81
CA GLN A 369 -12.61 -9.01 24.93
C GLN A 369 -12.33 -8.30 23.62
N GLN A 370 -12.43 -9.00 22.49
CA GLN A 370 -12.13 -8.46 21.19
C GLN A 370 -13.25 -8.78 20.20
N VAL A 371 -13.74 -7.73 19.55
CA VAL A 371 -14.75 -7.83 18.48
C VAL A 371 -14.24 -7.08 17.28
N ASP A 372 -14.08 -7.79 16.17
CA ASP A 372 -13.73 -7.21 14.88
C ASP A 372 -14.80 -7.58 13.83
N LEU A 373 -15.60 -6.59 13.44
CA LEU A 373 -16.62 -6.67 12.39
C LEU A 373 -16.26 -5.77 11.20
N SER A 374 -15.01 -5.31 11.12
CA SER A 374 -14.58 -4.36 10.09
C SER A 374 -14.73 -4.90 8.67
N ASP A 375 -14.77 -3.99 7.70
CA ASP A 375 -14.82 -4.32 6.28
C ASP A 375 -15.96 -5.29 5.92
N ASN A 376 -17.20 -4.88 6.27
CA ASN A 376 -18.43 -5.62 6.05
C ASN A 376 -19.56 -4.65 5.60
N ASN A 377 -20.79 -5.13 5.55
CA ASN A 377 -21.99 -4.35 5.16
C ASN A 377 -22.94 -4.12 6.36
N PHE A 378 -22.42 -4.08 7.59
CA PHE A 378 -23.25 -3.80 8.77
C PHE A 378 -23.79 -2.37 8.72
N GLU A 379 -25.02 -2.17 9.21
CA GLU A 379 -25.74 -0.91 9.16
C GLU A 379 -26.45 -0.56 10.48
N GLY A 380 -27.11 0.61 10.50
CA GLY A 380 -27.90 1.03 11.65
C GLY A 380 -27.07 1.65 12.76
N VAL A 381 -27.65 1.75 13.95
CA VAL A 381 -27.05 2.44 15.10
C VAL A 381 -26.43 1.46 16.10
N LEU A 382 -25.41 1.93 16.83
CA LEU A 382 -24.88 1.19 17.96
C LEU A 382 -25.88 1.21 19.13
N PRO A 383 -26.03 0.09 19.87
CA PRO A 383 -26.96 0.00 20.99
C PRO A 383 -26.51 0.88 22.18
N SER A 384 -27.48 1.50 22.89
CA SER A 384 -27.17 2.38 24.02
C SER A 384 -26.57 1.65 25.23
N ASN A 385 -26.77 0.34 25.35
CA ASN A 385 -26.33 -0.54 26.43
C ASN A 385 -25.04 -1.33 26.07
N LEU A 386 -24.17 -0.79 25.20
CA LEU A 386 -22.84 -1.37 24.89
C LEU A 386 -22.00 -1.60 26.15
N ASP A 387 -22.24 -0.85 27.23
CA ASP A 387 -21.58 -1.00 28.51
C ASP A 387 -21.84 -2.35 29.21
N GLN A 388 -22.69 -3.21 28.70
CA GLN A 388 -22.81 -4.61 29.14
C GLN A 388 -21.54 -5.41 28.82
N LEU A 389 -20.74 -4.99 27.82
CA LEU A 389 -19.48 -5.62 27.41
C LEU A 389 -18.30 -5.16 28.27
N GLN A 390 -18.36 -5.38 29.60
CA GLN A 390 -17.38 -4.86 30.56
C GLN A 390 -15.95 -5.35 30.36
N ASN A 391 -15.77 -6.53 29.75
CA ASN A 391 -14.44 -7.12 29.49
C ASN A 391 -13.84 -6.68 28.15
N LEU A 392 -14.59 -5.92 27.34
CA LEU A 392 -14.16 -5.53 26.00
C LEU A 392 -12.91 -4.64 26.07
N THR A 393 -11.87 -5.05 25.33
CA THR A 393 -10.63 -4.32 25.15
C THR A 393 -10.53 -3.67 23.77
N ASP A 394 -11.07 -4.33 22.75
CA ASP A 394 -10.96 -3.88 21.36
C ASP A 394 -12.33 -3.97 20.67
N LEU A 395 -12.79 -2.82 20.17
CA LEU A 395 -14.01 -2.70 19.37
C LEU A 395 -13.64 -2.12 18.00
N VAL A 396 -13.68 -2.99 16.98
CA VAL A 396 -13.26 -2.67 15.61
C VAL A 396 -14.46 -2.85 14.68
N LEU A 397 -15.01 -1.73 14.20
CA LEU A 397 -16.23 -1.66 13.38
C LEU A 397 -16.02 -0.85 12.09
N ASN A 398 -14.79 -0.53 11.75
CA ASN A 398 -14.48 0.33 10.61
C ASN A 398 -14.94 -0.26 9.27
N ASN A 399 -15.09 0.63 8.27
CA ASN A 399 -15.47 0.28 6.91
C ASN A 399 -16.77 -0.53 6.86
N ASN A 400 -17.83 0.06 7.37
CA ASN A 400 -19.19 -0.46 7.36
C ASN A 400 -20.18 0.68 7.02
N SER A 401 -21.48 0.45 7.21
CA SER A 401 -22.56 1.44 6.99
C SER A 401 -23.23 1.86 8.29
N PHE A 402 -22.53 1.85 9.41
CA PHE A 402 -23.10 2.29 10.70
C PHE A 402 -23.42 3.79 10.68
N ILE A 403 -24.58 4.14 11.27
CA ILE A 403 -25.12 5.50 11.35
C ILE A 403 -25.38 5.93 12.79
N GLY A 404 -25.82 7.18 12.97
CA GLY A 404 -26.21 7.70 14.29
C GLY A 404 -25.00 8.12 15.14
N SER A 405 -25.25 8.44 16.40
CA SER A 405 -24.21 8.94 17.31
C SER A 405 -23.58 7.83 18.15
N LEU A 406 -22.31 8.05 18.56
CA LEU A 406 -21.63 7.19 19.52
C LEU A 406 -22.37 7.25 20.87
N PRO A 407 -22.89 6.12 21.38
CA PRO A 407 -23.66 6.13 22.62
C PRO A 407 -22.77 6.42 23.84
N PRO A 408 -23.26 7.18 24.85
CA PRO A 408 -22.52 7.48 26.09
C PRO A 408 -22.05 6.24 26.85
N GLY A 409 -22.79 5.11 26.74
CA GLY A 409 -22.45 3.83 27.33
C GLY A 409 -21.04 3.31 26.98
N VAL A 410 -20.50 3.69 25.78
CA VAL A 410 -19.11 3.32 25.41
C VAL A 410 -18.12 3.79 26.49
N GLY A 411 -18.32 4.97 27.07
CA GLY A 411 -17.47 5.50 28.14
C GLY A 411 -17.46 4.69 29.45
N ASN A 412 -18.35 3.73 29.60
CA ASN A 412 -18.41 2.86 30.78
C ASN A 412 -17.66 1.53 30.58
N ILE A 413 -17.16 1.23 29.38
CA ILE A 413 -16.36 0.02 29.08
C ILE A 413 -14.92 0.23 29.57
N SER A 414 -14.70 0.11 30.86
CA SER A 414 -13.45 0.54 31.54
C SER A 414 -12.17 -0.16 31.03
N ASN A 415 -12.31 -1.32 30.41
CA ASN A 415 -11.18 -2.10 29.88
C ASN A 415 -10.81 -1.72 28.44
N LEU A 416 -11.60 -0.89 27.75
CA LEU A 416 -11.43 -0.56 26.34
C LEU A 416 -10.06 0.10 26.09
N ARG A 417 -9.31 -0.45 25.12
CA ARG A 417 -7.99 -0.01 24.67
C ARG A 417 -8.02 0.53 23.25
N SER A 418 -8.78 -0.12 22.37
CA SER A 418 -8.89 0.26 20.97
C SER A 418 -10.34 0.50 20.58
N LEU A 419 -10.61 1.65 19.96
CA LEU A 419 -11.93 1.99 19.42
C LEU A 419 -11.76 2.46 17.98
N PHE A 420 -12.09 1.59 17.01
CA PHE A 420 -11.97 1.86 15.58
C PHE A 420 -13.34 1.87 14.92
N LEU A 421 -13.79 3.06 14.53
CA LEU A 421 -15.09 3.31 13.93
C LEU A 421 -14.99 4.01 12.57
N PHE A 422 -13.78 4.17 12.03
CA PHE A 422 -13.55 4.92 10.80
C PHE A 422 -14.23 4.31 9.57
N GLY A 423 -14.41 5.12 8.51
CA GLY A 423 -15.03 4.63 7.27
C GLY A 423 -16.48 4.18 7.48
N ASN A 424 -17.30 4.99 8.19
CA ASN A 424 -18.70 4.76 8.44
C ASN A 424 -19.51 6.06 8.22
N PHE A 425 -20.77 6.09 8.64
CA PHE A 425 -21.65 7.26 8.57
C PHE A 425 -22.06 7.74 9.97
N PHE A 426 -21.19 7.57 10.98
CA PHE A 426 -21.48 8.07 12.32
C PHE A 426 -21.62 9.59 12.33
N THR A 427 -22.61 10.07 13.08
CA THR A 427 -22.96 11.50 13.23
C THR A 427 -22.86 11.94 14.69
N GLY A 428 -23.19 13.22 14.94
CA GLY A 428 -23.25 13.74 16.31
C GLY A 428 -21.89 13.95 16.96
N LYS A 429 -21.87 14.10 18.28
CA LYS A 429 -20.69 14.49 19.07
C LYS A 429 -20.04 13.27 19.73
N ILE A 430 -18.74 13.39 20.03
CA ILE A 430 -18.08 12.45 20.94
C ILE A 430 -18.65 12.66 22.35
N PRO A 431 -19.18 11.64 23.01
CA PRO A 431 -19.76 11.77 24.35
C PRO A 431 -18.68 12.10 25.39
N VAL A 432 -18.98 12.95 26.37
CA VAL A 432 -18.03 13.36 27.42
C VAL A 432 -17.60 12.18 28.29
N GLU A 433 -18.40 11.14 28.36
CA GLU A 433 -18.16 9.90 29.08
C GLU A 433 -16.92 9.16 28.58
N ILE A 434 -16.46 9.42 27.35
CA ILE A 434 -15.23 8.85 26.79
C ILE A 434 -14.03 9.11 27.73
N GLY A 435 -14.04 10.22 28.47
CA GLY A 435 -12.98 10.59 29.43
C GLY A 435 -12.85 9.66 30.65
N ARG A 436 -13.76 8.69 30.81
CA ARG A 436 -13.68 7.66 31.84
C ARG A 436 -12.74 6.51 31.45
N LEU A 437 -12.44 6.34 30.16
CA LEU A 437 -11.66 5.23 29.61
C LEU A 437 -10.16 5.43 29.83
N LYS A 438 -9.67 5.12 31.04
CA LYS A 438 -8.25 5.35 31.41
C LYS A 438 -7.27 4.43 30.68
N ARG A 439 -7.75 3.28 30.15
CA ARG A 439 -6.96 2.30 29.40
C ARG A 439 -6.99 2.52 27.89
N LEU A 440 -7.80 3.47 27.40
CA LEU A 440 -7.92 3.75 25.98
C LEU A 440 -6.56 4.20 25.43
N ASN A 441 -6.04 3.42 24.50
CA ASN A 441 -4.74 3.61 23.85
C ASN A 441 -4.90 4.28 22.48
N THR A 442 -5.88 3.81 21.70
CA THR A 442 -6.13 4.32 20.34
C THR A 442 -7.61 4.57 20.10
N ILE A 443 -7.91 5.70 19.47
CA ILE A 443 -9.26 6.07 19.05
C ILE A 443 -9.21 6.63 17.62
N TYR A 444 -9.80 5.86 16.67
CA TYR A 444 -9.82 6.18 15.25
C TYR A 444 -11.27 6.31 14.78
N LEU A 445 -11.65 7.56 14.46
CA LEU A 445 -13.01 7.94 14.05
C LEU A 445 -13.01 8.57 12.65
N TYR A 446 -11.92 8.48 11.89
CA TYR A 446 -11.78 9.18 10.63
C TYR A 446 -12.79 8.71 9.56
N ASP A 447 -12.99 9.54 8.53
CA ASP A 447 -13.96 9.30 7.46
C ASP A 447 -15.36 8.95 8.00
N ASN A 448 -15.96 9.93 8.71
CA ASN A 448 -17.32 9.88 9.23
C ASN A 448 -18.00 11.25 9.06
N GLN A 449 -19.20 11.40 9.62
CA GLN A 449 -19.97 12.64 9.63
C GLN A 449 -20.13 13.21 11.06
N MET A 450 -19.18 12.91 11.93
CA MET A 450 -19.22 13.36 13.33
C MET A 450 -18.97 14.87 13.42
N CYS A 451 -19.59 15.51 14.37
CA CYS A 451 -19.57 16.98 14.49
C CYS A 451 -19.42 17.45 15.94
N GLY A 452 -19.42 18.77 16.13
CA GLY A 452 -19.30 19.41 17.44
C GLY A 452 -17.88 19.42 17.99
N PRO A 453 -17.68 19.93 19.21
CA PRO A 453 -16.33 20.10 19.77
C PRO A 453 -15.72 18.77 20.22
N ILE A 454 -14.40 18.65 20.10
CA ILE A 454 -13.63 17.59 20.76
C ILE A 454 -13.74 17.80 22.28
N PRO A 455 -14.33 16.87 23.04
CA PRO A 455 -14.56 17.09 24.46
C PRO A 455 -13.23 17.12 25.23
N ARG A 456 -13.12 18.11 26.14
CA ARG A 456 -11.91 18.23 26.99
C ARG A 456 -11.68 16.98 27.83
N GLU A 457 -12.73 16.24 28.15
CA GLU A 457 -12.75 15.00 28.92
C GLU A 457 -11.94 13.88 28.23
N LEU A 458 -11.85 13.88 26.88
CA LEU A 458 -11.00 12.95 26.12
C LEU A 458 -9.54 13.01 26.62
N THR A 459 -9.06 14.18 27.05
CA THR A 459 -7.70 14.31 27.56
C THR A 459 -7.48 13.68 28.93
N ASN A 460 -8.53 13.11 29.55
CA ASN A 460 -8.42 12.31 30.77
C ASN A 460 -8.09 10.84 30.45
N CYS A 461 -8.15 10.41 29.19
CA CYS A 461 -7.66 9.11 28.72
C CYS A 461 -6.14 9.15 28.58
N THR A 462 -5.41 9.14 29.69
CA THR A 462 -3.97 9.44 29.73
C THR A 462 -3.09 8.40 29.06
N SER A 463 -3.63 7.22 28.75
CA SER A 463 -2.94 6.14 28.02
C SER A 463 -3.00 6.32 26.48
N LEU A 464 -3.68 7.35 25.97
CA LEU A 464 -3.81 7.56 24.52
C LEU A 464 -2.44 7.79 23.87
N THR A 465 -2.17 6.95 22.87
CA THR A 465 -1.02 7.04 21.97
C THR A 465 -1.42 7.51 20.57
N GLY A 466 -2.65 7.18 20.12
CA GLY A 466 -3.18 7.54 18.80
C GLY A 466 -4.57 8.15 18.85
N ILE A 467 -4.71 9.33 18.21
CA ILE A 467 -5.99 9.99 17.95
C ILE A 467 -6.04 10.29 16.46
N ASP A 468 -7.01 9.70 15.75
CA ASP A 468 -7.27 9.99 14.34
C ASP A 468 -8.74 10.31 14.12
N PHE A 469 -9.01 11.60 13.81
CA PHE A 469 -10.34 12.14 13.55
C PHE A 469 -10.42 12.79 12.15
N PHE A 470 -9.53 12.44 11.26
CA PHE A 470 -9.48 12.94 9.88
C PHE A 470 -10.85 12.83 9.18
N GLY A 471 -11.17 13.78 8.30
CA GLY A 471 -12.35 13.66 7.42
C GLY A 471 -13.69 13.60 8.20
N ASN A 472 -13.91 14.58 9.09
CA ASN A 472 -15.15 14.74 9.86
C ASN A 472 -15.58 16.23 9.86
N HIS A 473 -16.59 16.57 10.69
CA HIS A 473 -17.08 17.94 10.92
C HIS A 473 -16.85 18.41 12.36
N PHE A 474 -15.79 17.94 13.02
CA PHE A 474 -15.45 18.41 14.35
C PHE A 474 -15.15 19.91 14.34
N SER A 475 -15.73 20.64 15.29
CA SER A 475 -15.68 22.11 15.36
C SER A 475 -15.17 22.60 16.72
N GLY A 476 -15.08 23.92 16.88
CA GLY A 476 -14.53 24.51 18.10
C GLY A 476 -13.02 24.35 18.23
N PRO A 477 -12.44 24.75 19.39
CA PRO A 477 -11.00 24.75 19.59
C PRO A 477 -10.47 23.35 19.99
N ILE A 478 -9.21 23.09 19.68
CA ILE A 478 -8.46 21.97 20.26
C ILE A 478 -8.41 22.13 21.78
N PRO A 479 -8.74 21.11 22.57
CA PRO A 479 -8.80 21.22 24.03
C PRO A 479 -7.50 21.71 24.64
N LYS A 480 -7.56 22.78 25.45
CA LYS A 480 -6.38 23.36 26.14
C LYS A 480 -5.65 22.36 27.07
N THR A 481 -6.30 21.26 27.40
CA THR A 481 -5.77 20.20 28.26
C THR A 481 -5.06 19.08 27.49
N ILE A 482 -4.90 19.18 26.18
CA ILE A 482 -4.27 18.16 25.32
C ILE A 482 -2.89 17.71 25.83
N GLY A 483 -2.14 18.60 26.44
CA GLY A 483 -0.83 18.30 27.03
C GLY A 483 -0.85 17.32 28.22
N LYS A 484 -2.01 16.83 28.66
CA LYS A 484 -2.12 15.73 29.62
C LYS A 484 -1.75 14.40 28.98
N LEU A 485 -1.90 14.28 27.66
CA LEU A 485 -1.64 13.05 26.90
C LEU A 485 -0.13 12.89 26.63
N LYS A 486 0.59 12.43 27.65
CA LYS A 486 2.07 12.35 27.61
C LYS A 486 2.59 11.26 26.67
N ASP A 487 1.78 10.25 26.43
CA ASP A 487 2.11 9.10 25.59
C ASP A 487 1.64 9.26 24.14
N LEU A 488 1.00 10.38 23.80
CA LEU A 488 0.47 10.64 22.47
C LEU A 488 1.59 10.68 21.43
N THR A 489 1.51 9.82 20.42
CA THR A 489 2.44 9.69 19.28
C THR A 489 1.84 10.23 17.98
N ILE A 490 0.52 10.07 17.81
CA ILE A 490 -0.22 10.48 16.62
C ILE A 490 -1.40 11.35 17.02
N LEU A 491 -1.45 12.56 16.45
CA LEU A 491 -2.61 13.45 16.50
C LEU A 491 -2.96 13.88 15.08
N HIS A 492 -3.99 13.24 14.51
CA HIS A 492 -4.48 13.48 13.17
C HIS A 492 -5.89 14.06 13.22
N LEU A 493 -6.00 15.38 12.98
CA LEU A 493 -7.26 16.14 13.00
C LEU A 493 -7.52 16.86 11.66
N ARG A 494 -6.83 16.46 10.60
CA ARG A 494 -6.97 17.05 9.26
C ARG A 494 -8.41 16.96 8.76
N GLN A 495 -8.80 17.92 7.90
CA GLN A 495 -10.10 17.97 7.23
C GLN A 495 -11.26 17.92 8.21
N ASN A 496 -11.39 19.03 8.97
CA ASN A 496 -12.44 19.27 9.95
C ASN A 496 -12.83 20.77 9.94
N ASP A 497 -13.69 21.18 10.87
CA ASP A 497 -14.13 22.57 11.06
C ASP A 497 -13.55 23.21 12.33
N LEU A 498 -12.36 22.76 12.75
CA LEU A 498 -11.71 23.24 13.98
C LEU A 498 -11.27 24.72 13.85
N VAL A 499 -11.43 25.48 14.93
CA VAL A 499 -11.12 26.91 14.98
C VAL A 499 -10.18 27.29 16.13
N GLY A 500 -9.66 28.50 16.10
CA GLY A 500 -8.82 29.07 17.17
C GLY A 500 -7.37 28.55 17.14
N PRO A 501 -6.56 28.91 18.15
CA PRO A 501 -5.13 28.66 18.16
C PRO A 501 -4.78 27.23 18.61
N ILE A 502 -3.58 26.79 18.22
CA ILE A 502 -2.98 25.59 18.80
C ILE A 502 -2.66 25.85 20.29
N PRO A 503 -3.15 25.00 21.20
CA PRO A 503 -2.89 25.19 22.62
C PRO A 503 -1.39 25.05 22.96
N PRO A 504 -0.77 25.97 23.72
CA PRO A 504 0.64 25.85 24.15
C PRO A 504 0.93 24.54 24.92
N SER A 505 -0.08 23.97 25.59
CA SER A 505 0.04 22.70 26.30
C SER A 505 0.40 21.52 25.38
N MET A 506 0.14 21.61 24.06
CA MET A 506 0.46 20.57 23.09
C MET A 506 1.96 20.25 23.08
N GLY A 507 2.82 21.22 23.32
CA GLY A 507 4.27 21.00 23.44
C GLY A 507 4.66 20.01 24.54
N TYR A 508 3.78 19.73 25.51
CA TYR A 508 4.04 18.72 26.54
C TYR A 508 3.75 17.29 26.12
N CYS A 509 3.23 17.04 24.93
CA CYS A 509 3.08 15.71 24.33
C CYS A 509 4.42 15.27 23.72
N LYS A 510 5.45 15.04 24.55
CA LYS A 510 6.85 14.87 24.13
C LYS A 510 7.11 13.66 23.22
N LYS A 511 6.21 12.65 23.22
CA LYS A 511 6.30 11.46 22.37
C LYS A 511 5.64 11.66 20.99
N LEU A 512 5.04 12.82 20.74
CA LEU A 512 4.34 13.10 19.50
C LEU A 512 5.31 13.02 18.30
N GLN A 513 4.96 12.20 17.32
CA GLN A 513 5.71 11.98 16.08
C GLN A 513 4.99 12.56 14.86
N LEU A 514 3.65 12.49 14.85
CA LEU A 514 2.80 13.02 13.79
C LEU A 514 1.83 14.04 14.37
N LEU A 515 1.85 15.25 13.84
CA LEU A 515 0.86 16.31 14.07
C LEU A 515 0.27 16.75 12.73
N ALA A 516 -0.96 16.34 12.44
CA ALA A 516 -1.67 16.70 11.21
C ALA A 516 -2.93 17.50 11.56
N LEU A 517 -2.90 18.80 11.28
CA LEU A 517 -3.98 19.77 11.54
C LEU A 517 -4.46 20.47 10.27
N ALA A 518 -3.99 20.04 9.11
CA ALA A 518 -4.30 20.64 7.81
C ALA A 518 -5.81 20.67 7.51
N ASP A 519 -6.22 21.47 6.54
CA ASP A 519 -7.61 21.58 6.08
C ASP A 519 -8.60 21.83 7.23
N ASN A 520 -8.37 22.94 7.96
CA ASN A 520 -9.21 23.40 9.08
C ASN A 520 -9.39 24.94 9.03
N LYS A 521 -10.00 25.51 10.06
CA LYS A 521 -10.15 26.96 10.25
C LYS A 521 -9.32 27.45 11.44
N LEU A 522 -8.21 26.78 11.73
CA LEU A 522 -7.32 27.12 12.84
C LEU A 522 -6.58 28.43 12.55
N SER A 523 -6.23 29.16 13.61
CA SER A 523 -5.64 30.49 13.51
C SER A 523 -4.58 30.76 14.60
N GLY A 524 -4.01 31.97 14.62
CA GLY A 524 -2.96 32.37 15.55
C GLY A 524 -1.59 31.82 15.17
N SER A 525 -0.63 31.89 16.10
CA SER A 525 0.77 31.54 15.86
C SER A 525 1.13 30.15 16.39
N ILE A 526 2.24 29.60 15.89
CA ILE A 526 2.81 28.36 16.45
C ILE A 526 3.36 28.64 17.85
N PRO A 527 2.96 27.89 18.88
CA PRO A 527 3.44 28.08 20.23
C PRO A 527 4.94 27.81 20.38
N PRO A 528 5.73 28.63 21.09
CA PRO A 528 7.15 28.37 21.35
C PRO A 528 7.43 27.04 22.05
N THR A 529 6.44 26.52 22.79
CA THR A 529 6.51 25.21 23.46
C THR A 529 6.61 24.02 22.52
N PHE A 530 6.43 24.22 21.20
CA PHE A 530 6.68 23.17 20.20
C PHE A 530 8.11 22.65 20.25
N SER A 531 9.06 23.47 20.70
CA SER A 531 10.44 23.03 20.94
C SER A 531 10.57 21.81 21.87
N TYR A 532 9.53 21.52 22.68
CA TYR A 532 9.53 20.35 23.57
C TYR A 532 9.10 19.06 22.89
N LEU A 533 8.61 19.10 21.63
CA LEU A 533 8.19 17.95 20.84
C LEU A 533 9.42 17.23 20.27
N SER A 534 10.28 16.69 21.13
CA SER A 534 11.58 16.13 20.75
C SER A 534 11.52 14.93 19.79
N GLN A 535 10.37 14.25 19.72
CA GLN A 535 10.16 13.07 18.87
C GLN A 535 9.45 13.39 17.54
N ILE A 536 9.07 14.65 17.32
CA ILE A 536 8.25 15.04 16.18
C ILE A 536 8.99 14.81 14.85
N LYS A 537 8.34 14.16 13.91
CA LYS A 537 8.83 13.85 12.56
C LYS A 537 8.04 14.57 11.47
N THR A 538 6.73 14.71 11.68
CA THR A 538 5.82 15.28 10.68
C THR A 538 4.94 16.34 11.31
N ILE A 539 4.91 17.54 10.71
CA ILE A 539 3.96 18.61 11.05
C ILE A 539 3.30 19.07 9.76
N THR A 540 1.98 18.90 9.65
CA THR A 540 1.19 19.44 8.55
C THR A 540 0.10 20.37 9.07
N LEU A 541 0.19 21.66 8.65
CA LEU A 541 -0.71 22.74 9.06
C LEU A 541 -1.38 23.42 7.87
N TYR A 542 -1.20 22.93 6.65
CA TYR A 542 -1.65 23.58 5.42
C TYR A 542 -3.16 23.82 5.37
N ASN A 543 -3.59 24.76 4.53
CA ASN A 543 -5.00 25.14 4.39
C ASN A 543 -5.64 25.52 5.73
N ASN A 544 -5.10 26.55 6.39
CA ASN A 544 -5.61 27.12 7.64
C ASN A 544 -5.50 28.66 7.62
N SER A 545 -5.69 29.31 8.76
CA SER A 545 -5.51 30.75 8.93
C SER A 545 -4.41 31.09 9.95
N PHE A 546 -3.38 30.24 10.06
CA PHE A 546 -2.25 30.51 10.94
C PHE A 546 -1.47 31.73 10.48
N GLU A 547 -0.96 32.55 11.44
CA GLU A 547 -0.33 33.81 11.16
C GLU A 547 0.88 34.08 12.06
N GLY A 548 1.60 35.18 11.76
CA GLY A 548 2.77 35.62 12.50
C GLY A 548 4.06 34.86 12.21
N PRO A 549 5.15 35.25 12.86
CA PRO A 549 6.46 34.63 12.61
C PRO A 549 6.60 33.28 13.29
N LEU A 550 7.45 32.44 12.70
CA LEU A 550 7.82 31.16 13.30
C LEU A 550 8.69 31.41 14.55
N PRO A 551 8.41 30.74 15.68
CA PRO A 551 9.23 30.88 16.88
C PRO A 551 10.64 30.29 16.64
N ALA A 552 11.68 31.07 17.04
CA ALA A 552 13.07 30.62 16.87
C ALA A 552 13.38 29.24 17.49
N SER A 553 12.61 28.88 18.53
CA SER A 553 12.75 27.61 19.25
C SER A 553 12.42 26.38 18.39
N LEU A 554 11.77 26.51 17.22
CA LEU A 554 11.57 25.40 16.28
C LEU A 554 12.89 24.83 15.77
N SER A 555 13.96 25.63 15.75
CA SER A 555 15.29 25.15 15.35
C SER A 555 15.88 24.07 16.29
N LEU A 556 15.25 23.81 17.44
CA LEU A 556 15.61 22.73 18.35
C LEU A 556 15.04 21.36 17.93
N LEU A 557 14.11 21.31 16.97
CA LEU A 557 13.48 20.08 16.49
C LEU A 557 14.38 19.35 15.47
N ARG A 558 15.19 18.42 15.95
CA ARG A 558 16.22 17.73 15.17
C ARG A 558 15.71 16.56 14.32
N ASN A 559 14.51 16.05 14.61
CA ASN A 559 13.95 14.82 14.01
C ASN A 559 12.91 15.10 12.92
N LEU A 560 12.66 16.37 12.57
CA LEU A 560 11.68 16.73 11.56
C LEU A 560 12.09 16.18 10.19
N LYS A 561 11.15 15.52 9.53
CA LYS A 561 11.26 14.99 8.19
C LYS A 561 10.31 15.70 7.21
N ILE A 562 9.07 15.90 7.61
CA ILE A 562 8.03 16.48 6.76
C ILE A 562 7.46 17.73 7.44
N ILE A 563 7.55 18.84 6.75
CA ILE A 563 6.93 20.12 7.13
C ILE A 563 6.08 20.60 5.95
N ASN A 564 4.78 20.72 6.18
CA ASN A 564 3.90 21.37 5.22
C ASN A 564 3.05 22.44 5.95
N PHE A 565 3.37 23.73 5.71
CA PHE A 565 2.67 24.88 6.23
C PHE A 565 2.00 25.70 5.12
N SER A 566 1.88 25.15 3.94
CA SER A 566 1.35 25.86 2.76
C SER A 566 -0.07 26.40 2.99
N ASN A 567 -0.44 27.41 2.20
CA ASN A 567 -1.77 28.04 2.27
C ASN A 567 -2.15 28.52 3.68
N ASN A 568 -1.35 29.43 4.23
CA ASN A 568 -1.57 30.09 5.50
C ASN A 568 -1.17 31.59 5.40
N LYS A 569 -1.06 32.26 6.55
CA LYS A 569 -0.63 33.65 6.64
C LYS A 569 0.65 33.81 7.48
N PHE A 570 1.48 32.77 7.53
CA PHE A 570 2.77 32.85 8.23
C PHE A 570 3.67 33.92 7.63
N SER A 571 4.49 34.56 8.46
CA SER A 571 5.35 35.66 8.05
C SER A 571 6.77 35.53 8.62
N GLY A 572 7.64 36.51 8.28
CA GLY A 572 9.03 36.53 8.76
C GLY A 572 9.92 35.46 8.14
N SER A 573 11.02 35.13 8.79
CA SER A 573 12.05 34.26 8.27
C SER A 573 11.70 32.76 8.39
N ILE A 574 12.10 31.96 7.40
CA ILE A 574 12.01 30.50 7.41
C ILE A 574 13.16 29.83 8.17
N PHE A 575 14.17 30.58 8.63
CA PHE A 575 15.34 30.11 9.36
C PHE A 575 15.00 29.17 10.55
N PRO A 576 13.93 29.38 11.34
CA PRO A 576 13.56 28.46 12.42
C PRO A 576 13.31 27.01 12.02
N LEU A 577 13.07 26.72 10.74
CA LEU A 577 12.81 25.36 10.23
C LEU A 577 14.09 24.60 9.85
N THR A 578 15.26 25.22 9.94
CA THR A 578 16.54 24.63 9.54
C THR A 578 17.22 23.80 10.63
N GLY A 579 16.52 23.52 11.73
CA GLY A 579 17.07 22.78 12.86
C GLY A 579 17.32 21.31 12.62
N SER A 580 16.58 20.69 11.68
CA SER A 580 16.74 19.29 11.31
C SER A 580 17.61 19.12 10.07
N ASN A 581 18.48 18.11 10.08
CA ASN A 581 19.25 17.68 8.92
C ASN A 581 18.61 16.47 8.20
N SER A 582 17.39 16.09 8.59
CA SER A 582 16.68 14.91 8.09
C SER A 582 15.40 15.27 7.33
N LEU A 583 15.26 16.54 6.90
CA LEU A 583 14.10 16.96 6.13
C LEU A 583 14.05 16.20 4.80
N THR A 584 12.87 15.67 4.47
CA THR A 584 12.57 15.04 3.18
C THR A 584 11.61 15.91 2.37
N VAL A 585 10.68 16.59 3.03
CA VAL A 585 9.72 17.50 2.40
C VAL A 585 9.63 18.80 3.21
N LEU A 586 9.78 19.93 2.52
CA LEU A 586 9.51 21.27 3.04
C LEU A 586 8.60 22.01 2.06
N ASP A 587 7.35 22.22 2.44
CA ASP A 587 6.37 22.99 1.67
C ASP A 587 5.83 24.17 2.48
N LEU A 588 6.16 25.39 2.04
CA LEU A 588 5.75 26.66 2.64
C LEU A 588 4.96 27.53 1.64
N THR A 589 4.49 26.92 0.56
CA THR A 589 3.79 27.59 -0.54
C THR A 589 2.64 28.46 -0.03
N ASN A 590 2.44 29.60 -0.67
CA ASN A 590 1.30 30.49 -0.41
C ASN A 590 1.23 30.95 1.06
N ASN A 591 2.20 31.77 1.45
CA ASN A 591 2.32 32.44 2.76
C ASN A 591 2.87 33.87 2.60
N SER A 592 3.28 34.48 3.70
CA SER A 592 3.92 35.81 3.74
C SER A 592 5.35 35.74 4.26
N PHE A 593 6.06 34.62 4.06
CA PHE A 593 7.46 34.50 4.47
C PHE A 593 8.36 35.47 3.72
N SER A 594 9.37 35.98 4.41
CA SER A 594 10.29 36.98 3.88
C SER A 594 11.75 36.73 4.31
N GLY A 595 12.69 37.53 3.78
CA GLY A 595 14.12 37.29 3.99
C GLY A 595 14.71 36.29 2.97
N SER A 596 15.94 35.85 3.19
CA SER A 596 16.66 34.96 2.27
C SER A 596 16.37 33.47 2.54
N ILE A 597 16.56 32.65 1.52
CA ILE A 597 16.57 31.19 1.66
C ILE A 597 17.86 30.81 2.40
N PRO A 598 17.77 30.14 3.57
CA PRO A 598 18.96 29.78 4.33
C PRO A 598 19.75 28.67 3.66
N SER A 599 21.06 28.87 3.43
CA SER A 599 21.96 27.87 2.83
C SER A 599 22.06 26.60 3.67
N ILE A 600 21.85 26.68 4.99
CA ILE A 600 21.88 25.54 5.92
C ILE A 600 20.79 24.49 5.63
N LEU A 601 19.74 24.82 4.86
CA LEU A 601 18.75 23.82 4.39
C LEU A 601 19.41 22.69 3.59
N ALA A 602 20.51 22.98 2.93
CA ALA A 602 21.30 21.99 2.18
C ALA A 602 21.95 20.89 3.04
N ASN A 603 21.91 21.02 4.37
CA ASN A 603 22.35 19.95 5.28
C ASN A 603 21.35 18.77 5.32
N SER A 604 20.12 18.96 4.89
CA SER A 604 19.10 17.91 4.78
C SER A 604 19.26 17.15 3.46
N LYS A 605 20.26 16.30 3.36
CA LYS A 605 20.63 15.60 2.11
C LYS A 605 19.51 14.71 1.54
N ASP A 606 18.59 14.26 2.38
CA ASP A 606 17.43 13.46 1.99
C ASP A 606 16.26 14.31 1.47
N LEU A 607 16.43 15.64 1.30
CA LEU A 607 15.37 16.51 0.85
C LEU A 607 15.02 16.23 -0.61
N THR A 608 13.81 15.72 -0.82
CA THR A 608 13.28 15.39 -2.15
C THR A 608 12.41 16.52 -2.71
N ARG A 609 11.72 17.27 -1.84
CA ARG A 609 10.79 18.30 -2.25
C ARG A 609 10.99 19.58 -1.46
N LEU A 610 11.32 20.69 -2.15
CA LEU A 610 11.44 22.03 -1.59
C LEU A 610 10.50 22.98 -2.33
N ARG A 611 9.41 23.40 -1.68
CA ARG A 611 8.40 24.29 -2.23
C ARG A 611 8.25 25.54 -1.36
N LEU A 612 8.67 26.67 -1.89
CA LEU A 612 8.64 27.99 -1.24
C LEU A 612 7.85 29.02 -2.06
N ALA A 613 7.09 28.56 -3.03
CA ALA A 613 6.38 29.40 -3.99
C ALA A 613 5.38 30.35 -3.30
N ASN A 614 5.10 31.45 -3.99
CA ASN A 614 4.10 32.45 -3.60
C ASN A 614 4.34 32.95 -2.17
N ASN A 615 5.49 33.61 -2.01
CA ASN A 615 5.95 34.25 -0.77
C ASN A 615 6.65 35.62 -1.08
N TYR A 616 7.27 36.24 -0.09
CA TYR A 616 8.04 37.47 -0.25
C TYR A 616 9.54 37.25 -0.02
N LEU A 617 10.06 36.07 -0.38
CA LEU A 617 11.48 35.75 -0.20
C LEU A 617 12.35 36.59 -1.12
N THR A 618 13.52 36.99 -0.61
CA THR A 618 14.47 37.91 -1.25
C THR A 618 15.89 37.32 -1.25
N GLY A 619 16.83 37.99 -1.88
CA GLY A 619 18.23 37.55 -1.99
C GLY A 619 18.41 36.53 -3.13
N THR A 620 19.50 35.79 -3.10
CA THR A 620 19.88 34.85 -4.16
C THR A 620 19.48 33.42 -3.78
N ILE A 621 19.38 32.56 -4.78
CA ILE A 621 19.26 31.11 -4.59
C ILE A 621 20.62 30.61 -4.07
N PRO A 622 20.70 29.97 -2.87
CA PRO A 622 21.98 29.51 -2.32
C PRO A 622 22.61 28.42 -3.19
N SER A 623 23.93 28.55 -3.48
CA SER A 623 24.70 27.54 -4.22
C SER A 623 24.75 26.18 -3.52
N GLU A 624 24.66 26.18 -2.19
CA GLU A 624 24.66 25.00 -1.34
C GLU A 624 23.47 24.06 -1.61
N LEU A 625 22.36 24.57 -2.19
CA LEU A 625 21.23 23.71 -2.60
C LEU A 625 21.68 22.62 -3.60
N GLY A 626 22.79 22.84 -4.32
CA GLY A 626 23.41 21.81 -5.17
C GLY A 626 23.94 20.59 -4.42
N HIS A 627 23.96 20.59 -3.07
CA HIS A 627 24.28 19.40 -2.26
C HIS A 627 23.06 18.47 -2.05
N LEU A 628 21.86 18.89 -2.46
CA LEU A 628 20.62 18.13 -2.32
C LEU A 628 20.44 17.17 -3.51
N THR A 629 21.25 16.12 -3.54
CA THR A 629 21.27 15.17 -4.68
C THR A 629 19.99 14.35 -4.86
N GLU A 630 19.17 14.28 -3.81
CA GLU A 630 17.87 13.59 -3.81
C GLU A 630 16.70 14.49 -4.26
N LEU A 631 16.96 15.80 -4.48
CA LEU A 631 15.93 16.77 -4.81
C LEU A 631 15.30 16.46 -6.17
N ASN A 632 13.97 16.21 -6.20
CA ASN A 632 13.22 16.01 -7.42
C ASN A 632 12.26 17.16 -7.75
N PHE A 633 11.83 17.92 -6.74
CA PHE A 633 10.90 19.05 -6.92
C PHE A 633 11.45 20.32 -6.26
N LEU A 634 11.80 21.31 -7.06
CA LEU A 634 12.21 22.63 -6.60
C LEU A 634 11.26 23.71 -7.14
N ASP A 635 10.47 24.31 -6.25
CA ASP A 635 9.53 25.37 -6.58
C ASP A 635 9.82 26.62 -5.73
N LEU A 636 10.39 27.64 -6.37
CA LEU A 636 10.70 28.94 -5.79
C LEU A 636 9.91 30.06 -6.49
N SER A 637 8.91 29.71 -7.28
CA SER A 637 8.13 30.64 -8.10
C SER A 637 7.41 31.71 -7.27
N PHE A 638 7.01 32.79 -7.88
CA PHE A 638 6.26 33.89 -7.24
C PHE A 638 6.92 34.41 -5.94
N ASN A 639 8.16 34.86 -6.07
CA ASN A 639 8.93 35.49 -4.97
C ASN A 639 9.66 36.76 -5.46
N ASN A 640 10.53 37.35 -4.64
CA ASN A 640 11.36 38.48 -4.97
C ASN A 640 12.85 38.11 -5.08
N LEU A 641 13.15 36.87 -5.52
CA LEU A 641 14.52 36.39 -5.63
C LEU A 641 15.29 37.09 -6.75
N THR A 642 16.58 37.32 -6.55
CA THR A 642 17.46 38.05 -7.44
C THR A 642 18.73 37.22 -7.75
N GLY A 643 19.56 37.74 -8.70
CA GLY A 643 20.82 37.10 -9.06
C GLY A 643 20.66 35.91 -10.01
N HIS A 644 21.68 35.08 -10.11
CA HIS A 644 21.73 33.98 -11.08
C HIS A 644 21.24 32.67 -10.49
N VAL A 645 20.81 31.76 -11.37
CA VAL A 645 20.58 30.36 -10.97
C VAL A 645 21.93 29.68 -10.75
N PRO A 646 22.24 29.19 -9.55
CA PRO A 646 23.56 28.68 -9.24
C PRO A 646 23.87 27.39 -10.03
N PRO A 647 25.05 27.29 -10.69
CA PRO A 647 25.42 26.14 -11.50
C PRO A 647 25.57 24.84 -10.69
N GLN A 648 25.74 24.93 -9.37
CA GLN A 648 25.79 23.79 -8.46
C GLN A 648 24.52 22.95 -8.46
N LEU A 649 23.35 23.52 -8.87
CA LEU A 649 22.11 22.75 -9.04
C LEU A 649 22.25 21.65 -10.11
N SER A 650 23.24 21.73 -10.98
CA SER A 650 23.60 20.64 -11.91
C SER A 650 23.90 19.29 -11.22
N ASN A 651 24.22 19.31 -9.92
CA ASN A 651 24.44 18.10 -9.12
C ASN A 651 23.14 17.40 -8.71
N CYS A 652 22.02 18.10 -8.74
CA CYS A 652 20.69 17.58 -8.37
C CYS A 652 20.07 16.83 -9.58
N LYS A 653 20.67 15.69 -9.95
CA LYS A 653 20.31 14.95 -11.17
C LYS A 653 18.89 14.38 -11.18
N LYS A 654 18.24 14.33 -10.04
CA LYS A 654 16.87 13.80 -9.86
C LYS A 654 15.78 14.86 -10.03
N ILE A 655 16.15 16.13 -10.35
CA ILE A 655 15.14 17.19 -10.54
C ILE A 655 14.24 16.84 -11.73
N GLU A 656 12.95 16.67 -11.41
CA GLU A 656 11.84 16.51 -12.35
C GLU A 656 11.12 17.84 -12.62
N HIS A 657 11.00 18.68 -11.57
CA HIS A 657 10.36 19.99 -11.66
C HIS A 657 11.27 21.09 -11.15
N LEU A 658 11.55 22.08 -12.01
CA LEU A 658 12.31 23.28 -11.70
C LEU A 658 11.47 24.51 -12.04
N LEU A 659 10.80 25.06 -11.02
CA LEU A 659 9.87 26.18 -11.13
C LEU A 659 10.46 27.42 -10.47
N LEU A 660 10.92 28.39 -11.27
CA LEU A 660 11.56 29.63 -10.80
C LEU A 660 10.84 30.88 -11.32
N ASN A 661 9.71 30.69 -11.97
CA ASN A 661 8.94 31.73 -12.62
C ASN A 661 8.47 32.83 -11.65
N ASN A 662 8.15 34.01 -12.19
CA ASN A 662 7.67 35.16 -11.41
C ASN A 662 8.62 35.53 -10.26
N ASN A 663 9.87 35.85 -10.64
CA ASN A 663 10.92 36.36 -9.76
C ASN A 663 11.66 37.54 -10.40
N ARG A 664 12.81 37.92 -9.85
CA ARG A 664 13.73 38.93 -10.42
C ARG A 664 15.09 38.30 -10.76
N LEU A 665 15.08 37.01 -11.08
CA LEU A 665 16.30 36.30 -11.47
C LEU A 665 16.84 36.85 -12.78
N SER A 666 18.14 36.80 -12.94
CA SER A 666 18.83 37.38 -14.10
C SER A 666 20.02 36.54 -14.53
N GLY A 667 20.67 36.93 -15.60
CA GLY A 667 21.82 36.19 -16.15
C GLY A 667 21.45 35.36 -17.35
N GLU A 668 22.43 34.63 -17.88
CA GLU A 668 22.25 33.76 -19.04
C GLU A 668 21.73 32.39 -18.60
N MET A 669 20.95 31.77 -19.48
CA MET A 669 20.59 30.36 -19.31
C MET A 669 21.82 29.48 -19.51
N SER A 670 22.20 28.77 -18.47
CA SER A 670 23.44 27.98 -18.50
C SER A 670 23.25 26.60 -19.14
N PRO A 671 24.25 26.12 -19.91
CA PRO A 671 24.24 24.81 -20.60
C PRO A 671 24.05 23.61 -19.65
N TRP A 672 24.39 23.76 -18.35
CA TRP A 672 24.23 22.69 -17.38
C TRP A 672 22.75 22.26 -17.19
N LEU A 673 21.77 23.09 -17.54
CA LEU A 673 20.36 22.71 -17.51
C LEU A 673 20.11 21.44 -18.33
N GLY A 674 20.80 21.26 -19.45
CA GLY A 674 20.73 20.05 -20.26
C GLY A 674 21.33 18.80 -19.61
N SER A 675 21.94 18.93 -18.41
CA SER A 675 22.46 17.80 -17.65
C SER A 675 21.42 17.21 -16.65
N LEU A 676 20.23 17.83 -16.58
CA LEU A 676 19.11 17.33 -15.75
C LEU A 676 18.24 16.39 -16.59
N GLU A 677 18.69 15.16 -16.76
CA GLU A 677 18.06 14.18 -17.67
C GLU A 677 16.67 13.73 -17.22
N GLU A 678 16.35 13.89 -15.93
CA GLU A 678 15.04 13.58 -15.37
C GLU A 678 14.02 14.73 -15.51
N LEU A 679 14.46 15.92 -15.98
CA LEU A 679 13.65 17.12 -16.00
C LEU A 679 12.39 16.94 -16.87
N GLY A 680 11.22 17.05 -16.23
CA GLY A 680 9.90 16.99 -16.85
C GLY A 680 9.25 18.36 -17.02
N GLU A 681 9.54 19.31 -16.11
CA GLU A 681 9.01 20.68 -16.19
C GLU A 681 10.08 21.71 -15.87
N LEU A 682 10.28 22.66 -16.78
CA LEU A 682 11.12 23.84 -16.61
C LEU A 682 10.28 25.10 -16.83
N ASP A 683 10.08 25.88 -15.76
CA ASP A 683 9.43 27.19 -15.88
C ASP A 683 10.31 28.30 -15.30
N LEU A 684 10.86 29.12 -16.20
CA LEU A 684 11.68 30.31 -15.90
C LEU A 684 10.98 31.62 -16.27
N SER A 685 9.71 31.57 -16.63
CA SER A 685 8.95 32.70 -17.16
C SER A 685 8.86 33.86 -16.15
N PHE A 686 8.56 35.09 -16.64
CA PHE A 686 8.44 36.28 -15.83
C PHE A 686 9.67 36.51 -14.93
N ASN A 687 10.84 36.64 -15.57
CA ASN A 687 12.12 36.94 -14.94
C ASN A 687 12.93 37.95 -15.82
N ASN A 688 14.20 38.14 -15.51
CA ASN A 688 15.10 39.03 -16.26
C ASN A 688 16.24 38.23 -16.93
N PHE A 689 15.99 36.98 -17.33
CA PHE A 689 16.98 36.19 -18.06
C PHE A 689 17.29 36.81 -19.43
N HIS A 690 18.54 36.77 -19.83
CA HIS A 690 19.01 37.26 -21.12
C HIS A 690 19.95 36.27 -21.80
N GLY A 691 20.44 36.61 -22.99
CA GLY A 691 21.32 35.74 -23.77
C GLY A 691 20.52 34.68 -24.55
N ARG A 692 21.17 33.61 -24.96
CA ARG A 692 20.59 32.55 -25.81
C ARG A 692 20.01 31.39 -24.99
N ALA A 693 18.99 30.72 -25.52
CA ALA A 693 18.60 29.42 -25.03
C ALA A 693 19.67 28.37 -25.37
N PRO A 694 20.19 27.61 -24.43
CA PRO A 694 21.27 26.65 -24.70
C PRO A 694 20.75 25.41 -25.45
N ALA A 695 21.50 24.97 -26.45
CA ALA A 695 21.19 23.79 -27.27
C ALA A 695 21.16 22.51 -26.43
N GLU A 696 21.92 22.50 -25.34
CA GLU A 696 21.98 21.39 -24.39
C GLU A 696 20.63 21.01 -23.76
N LEU A 697 19.65 21.94 -23.73
CA LEU A 697 18.27 21.64 -23.31
C LEU A 697 17.67 20.46 -24.07
N GLY A 698 18.06 20.29 -25.35
CA GLY A 698 17.64 19.14 -26.17
C GLY A 698 18.03 17.76 -25.61
N ARG A 699 18.86 17.70 -24.57
CA ARG A 699 19.18 16.43 -23.87
C ARG A 699 18.12 16.01 -22.85
N CYS A 700 17.24 16.93 -22.43
CA CYS A 700 16.18 16.65 -21.46
C CYS A 700 14.98 15.96 -22.15
N SER A 701 15.16 14.74 -22.63
CA SER A 701 14.16 14.02 -23.46
C SER A 701 12.83 13.74 -22.73
N LYS A 702 12.81 13.83 -21.39
CA LYS A 702 11.60 13.68 -20.57
C LYS A 702 10.80 14.97 -20.42
N LEU A 703 11.32 16.10 -20.92
CA LEU A 703 10.69 17.40 -20.71
C LEU A 703 9.30 17.44 -21.36
N LEU A 704 8.29 17.71 -20.54
CA LEU A 704 6.88 17.84 -20.92
C LEU A 704 6.49 19.31 -21.11
N LYS A 705 7.05 20.20 -20.28
CA LYS A 705 6.74 21.62 -20.32
C LYS A 705 8.01 22.46 -20.27
N LEU A 706 8.14 23.37 -21.24
CA LEU A 706 9.19 24.38 -21.32
C LEU A 706 8.56 25.77 -21.44
N SER A 707 8.62 26.54 -20.35
CA SER A 707 8.11 27.90 -20.28
C SER A 707 9.23 28.88 -20.01
N LEU A 708 9.56 29.73 -20.99
CA LEU A 708 10.60 30.76 -20.92
C LEU A 708 10.03 32.15 -21.16
N HIS A 709 8.73 32.30 -21.27
CA HIS A 709 8.07 33.52 -21.71
C HIS A 709 8.26 34.70 -20.74
N HIS A 710 8.09 35.95 -21.25
CA HIS A 710 8.28 37.17 -20.46
C HIS A 710 9.67 37.24 -19.81
N ASN A 711 10.71 37.20 -20.67
CA ASN A 711 12.12 37.42 -20.32
C ASN A 711 12.80 38.33 -21.36
N ASN A 712 14.12 38.44 -21.31
CA ASN A 712 14.92 39.19 -22.29
C ASN A 712 15.84 38.24 -23.11
N LEU A 713 15.39 37.00 -23.32
CA LEU A 713 16.14 36.00 -24.09
C LEU A 713 16.21 36.36 -25.57
N SER A 714 17.32 36.05 -26.21
CA SER A 714 17.59 36.46 -27.61
C SER A 714 18.28 35.34 -28.40
N GLY A 715 18.57 35.64 -29.66
CA GLY A 715 19.21 34.66 -30.57
C GLY A 715 18.20 33.72 -31.21
N GLU A 716 18.68 32.69 -31.83
CA GLU A 716 17.86 31.69 -32.52
C GLU A 716 17.29 30.62 -31.60
N ILE A 717 16.15 30.05 -31.94
CA ILE A 717 15.62 28.85 -31.30
C ILE A 717 16.54 27.67 -31.68
N PRO A 718 17.18 26.99 -30.75
CA PRO A 718 18.08 25.88 -31.05
C PRO A 718 17.36 24.73 -31.77
N ARG A 719 17.95 24.19 -32.84
CA ARG A 719 17.40 23.03 -33.56
C ARG A 719 17.26 21.77 -32.69
N GLU A 720 18.04 21.67 -31.64
CA GLU A 720 18.04 20.60 -30.65
C GLU A 720 16.74 20.52 -29.85
N ILE A 721 15.88 21.56 -29.88
CA ILE A 721 14.52 21.52 -29.32
C ILE A 721 13.70 20.35 -29.92
N GLY A 722 13.95 20.01 -31.21
CA GLY A 722 13.32 18.84 -31.82
C GLY A 722 13.58 17.50 -31.09
N ASN A 723 14.67 17.40 -30.32
CA ASN A 723 14.96 16.18 -29.53
C ASN A 723 14.02 15.99 -28.31
N LEU A 724 13.24 17.03 -27.95
CA LEU A 724 12.29 16.99 -26.87
C LEU A 724 10.99 16.29 -27.29
N THR A 725 11.06 15.04 -27.63
CA THR A 725 9.94 14.28 -28.22
C THR A 725 8.77 14.04 -27.22
N SER A 726 8.96 14.32 -25.94
CA SER A 726 7.92 14.27 -24.92
C SER A 726 7.21 15.61 -24.69
N LEU A 727 7.68 16.68 -25.34
CA LEU A 727 7.22 18.05 -25.05
C LEU A 727 5.74 18.25 -25.43
N ASN A 728 4.95 18.71 -24.44
CA ASN A 728 3.53 19.01 -24.59
C ASN A 728 3.28 20.52 -24.70
N VAL A 729 3.99 21.32 -23.89
CA VAL A 729 3.85 22.76 -23.83
C VAL A 729 5.19 23.45 -24.15
N PHE A 730 5.20 24.31 -25.16
CA PHE A 730 6.35 25.10 -25.48
C PHE A 730 5.96 26.58 -25.58
N ASN A 731 6.43 27.40 -24.65
CA ASN A 731 6.09 28.82 -24.60
C ASN A 731 7.34 29.69 -24.46
N LEU A 732 7.59 30.51 -25.51
CA LEU A 732 8.67 31.50 -25.60
C LEU A 732 8.13 32.94 -25.75
N GLN A 733 6.85 33.15 -25.58
CA GLN A 733 6.18 34.45 -25.78
C GLN A 733 6.91 35.60 -25.07
N SER A 734 6.84 36.82 -25.65
CA SER A 734 7.37 38.06 -25.04
C SER A 734 8.86 37.93 -24.64
N ASN A 735 9.70 37.71 -25.65
CA ASN A 735 11.16 37.66 -25.57
C ASN A 735 11.78 38.43 -26.75
N SER A 736 13.06 38.25 -27.01
CA SER A 736 13.80 38.79 -28.12
C SER A 736 14.38 37.73 -29.08
N PHE A 737 13.75 36.56 -29.20
CA PHE A 737 14.17 35.48 -30.08
C PHE A 737 14.08 35.96 -31.55
N SER A 738 15.04 35.57 -32.36
CA SER A 738 15.16 35.95 -33.78
C SER A 738 15.50 34.76 -34.66
N GLY A 739 15.57 34.92 -35.96
CA GLY A 739 15.84 33.85 -36.90
C GLY A 739 14.61 33.00 -37.23
N LEU A 740 14.80 31.77 -37.61
CA LEU A 740 13.76 30.87 -38.11
C LEU A 740 13.19 29.98 -37.00
N ILE A 741 11.95 29.54 -37.13
CA ILE A 741 11.47 28.36 -36.40
C ILE A 741 12.20 27.13 -36.99
N PRO A 742 12.94 26.35 -36.21
CA PRO A 742 13.67 25.19 -36.73
C PRO A 742 12.70 24.09 -37.19
N PRO A 743 12.87 23.58 -38.44
CA PRO A 743 12.02 22.49 -38.95
C PRO A 743 12.01 21.22 -38.07
N THR A 744 13.06 21.02 -37.27
CA THR A 744 13.15 19.89 -36.32
C THR A 744 12.05 19.88 -35.29
N ILE A 745 11.31 20.99 -35.10
CA ILE A 745 10.17 21.05 -34.15
C ILE A 745 9.08 20.01 -34.47
N GLN A 746 8.98 19.55 -35.74
CA GLN A 746 8.06 18.49 -36.14
C GLN A 746 8.26 17.18 -35.34
N GLN A 747 9.46 16.98 -34.74
CA GLN A 747 9.75 15.77 -33.91
C GLN A 747 9.05 15.81 -32.55
N CYS A 748 8.60 17.00 -32.10
CA CYS A 748 7.82 17.18 -30.87
C CYS A 748 6.35 16.79 -31.09
N THR A 749 6.09 15.56 -31.50
CA THR A 749 4.77 15.09 -31.94
C THR A 749 3.69 15.11 -30.86
N LYS A 750 4.05 15.26 -29.60
CA LYS A 750 3.12 15.34 -28.47
C LYS A 750 2.73 16.78 -28.12
N LEU A 751 3.25 17.76 -28.84
CA LEU A 751 3.01 19.16 -28.55
C LEU A 751 1.53 19.50 -28.74
N TYR A 752 0.89 20.00 -27.70
CA TYR A 752 -0.51 20.42 -27.74
C TYR A 752 -0.69 21.94 -27.55
N GLU A 753 0.37 22.64 -27.07
CA GLU A 753 0.42 24.09 -26.94
C GLU A 753 1.76 24.63 -27.47
N LEU A 754 1.71 25.57 -28.42
CA LEU A 754 2.88 26.27 -28.98
C LEU A 754 2.61 27.76 -29.00
N SER A 755 3.36 28.54 -28.20
CA SER A 755 3.28 30.00 -28.16
C SER A 755 4.66 30.62 -28.37
N LEU A 756 4.85 31.30 -29.49
CA LEU A 756 6.07 31.98 -29.91
C LEU A 756 5.85 33.49 -30.15
N SER A 757 4.70 34.00 -29.77
CA SER A 757 4.28 35.38 -30.03
C SER A 757 5.18 36.44 -29.35
N GLU A 758 5.10 37.66 -29.83
CA GLU A 758 5.85 38.81 -29.28
C GLU A 758 7.37 38.57 -29.25
N ASN A 759 7.95 38.27 -30.43
CA ASN A 759 9.38 38.04 -30.64
C ASN A 759 9.84 38.72 -31.95
N PHE A 760 11.07 38.50 -32.34
CA PHE A 760 11.65 38.97 -33.62
C PHE A 760 11.90 37.81 -34.60
N LEU A 761 11.12 36.72 -34.48
CA LEU A 761 11.23 35.55 -35.35
C LEU A 761 10.87 35.96 -36.80
N SER A 762 11.59 35.45 -37.76
CA SER A 762 11.52 35.89 -39.18
C SER A 762 11.53 34.73 -40.17
N GLY A 763 11.48 35.03 -41.46
CA GLY A 763 11.39 34.05 -42.53
C GLY A 763 10.00 33.46 -42.69
N SER A 764 9.88 32.36 -43.41
CA SER A 764 8.59 31.70 -43.64
C SER A 764 8.18 30.80 -42.47
N ILE A 765 6.89 30.69 -42.24
CA ILE A 765 6.34 29.68 -41.32
C ILE A 765 6.67 28.30 -41.90
N PRO A 766 7.39 27.43 -41.21
CA PRO A 766 7.78 26.13 -41.74
C PRO A 766 6.60 25.19 -41.96
N ILE A 767 6.61 24.50 -43.11
CA ILE A 767 5.56 23.52 -43.47
C ILE A 767 5.48 22.37 -42.48
N GLU A 768 6.54 22.09 -41.75
CA GLU A 768 6.70 21.06 -40.75
C GLU A 768 5.80 21.26 -39.52
N LEU A 769 5.36 22.49 -39.27
CA LEU A 769 4.38 22.76 -38.16
C LEU A 769 3.06 22.02 -38.39
N GLY A 770 2.65 21.83 -39.68
CA GLY A 770 1.47 21.03 -40.00
C GLY A 770 1.57 19.53 -39.63
N GLY A 771 2.77 19.07 -39.30
CA GLY A 771 3.01 17.71 -38.76
C GLY A 771 2.68 17.56 -37.27
N LEU A 772 2.45 18.64 -36.52
CA LEU A 772 2.15 18.61 -35.07
C LEU A 772 0.65 18.36 -34.83
N THR A 773 0.14 17.22 -35.26
CA THR A 773 -1.30 16.89 -35.28
C THR A 773 -1.96 16.84 -33.92
N GLU A 774 -1.17 16.81 -32.82
CA GLU A 774 -1.67 16.85 -31.45
C GLU A 774 -1.87 18.29 -30.93
N LEU A 775 -1.48 19.33 -31.67
CA LEU A 775 -1.75 20.70 -31.28
C LEU A 775 -3.26 20.94 -31.15
N GLN A 776 -3.66 21.27 -29.92
CA GLN A 776 -5.08 21.45 -29.55
C GLN A 776 -5.35 22.86 -29.02
N VAL A 777 -4.63 23.30 -27.98
CA VAL A 777 -4.95 24.52 -27.23
C VAL A 777 -4.68 25.76 -28.07
N VAL A 778 -3.44 25.96 -28.51
CA VAL A 778 -3.04 27.16 -29.21
C VAL A 778 -1.83 26.95 -30.11
N LEU A 779 -1.86 27.55 -31.27
CA LEU A 779 -0.70 27.93 -32.07
C LEU A 779 -0.69 29.46 -32.18
N ASP A 780 0.18 30.12 -31.41
CA ASP A 780 0.32 31.58 -31.40
C ASP A 780 1.72 32.00 -31.93
N LEU A 781 1.73 32.52 -33.15
CA LEU A 781 2.90 33.07 -33.81
C LEU A 781 2.80 34.59 -33.99
N SER A 782 1.84 35.24 -33.35
CA SER A 782 1.52 36.66 -33.54
C SER A 782 2.66 37.58 -33.11
N ARG A 783 2.64 38.81 -33.61
CA ARG A 783 3.62 39.87 -33.26
C ARG A 783 5.07 39.42 -33.43
N ASN A 784 5.39 38.97 -34.66
CA ASN A 784 6.70 38.57 -35.13
C ASN A 784 7.04 39.23 -36.48
N LEU A 785 8.10 38.77 -37.12
CA LEU A 785 8.55 39.27 -38.45
C LEU A 785 8.39 38.17 -39.52
N PHE A 786 7.47 37.21 -39.33
CA PHE A 786 7.24 36.14 -40.29
C PHE A 786 6.76 36.70 -41.63
N SER A 787 7.30 36.18 -42.73
CA SER A 787 7.02 36.59 -44.10
C SER A 787 6.70 35.39 -44.99
N GLY A 788 6.36 35.63 -46.26
CA GLY A 788 5.95 34.55 -47.15
C GLY A 788 4.49 34.13 -46.95
N GLU A 789 4.11 33.01 -47.51
CA GLU A 789 2.74 32.51 -47.49
C GLU A 789 2.44 31.69 -46.24
N ILE A 790 1.18 31.65 -45.83
CA ILE A 790 0.70 30.72 -44.79
C ILE A 790 0.75 29.29 -45.34
N PRO A 791 1.49 28.37 -44.73
CA PRO A 791 1.58 27.00 -45.25
C PRO A 791 0.24 26.27 -45.25
N SER A 792 -0.10 25.66 -46.39
CA SER A 792 -1.32 24.85 -46.49
C SER A 792 -1.36 23.63 -45.53
N SER A 793 -0.17 23.17 -45.10
CA SER A 793 -0.04 22.07 -44.12
C SER A 793 -0.61 22.39 -42.75
N LEU A 794 -0.75 23.68 -42.39
CA LEU A 794 -1.43 24.04 -41.12
C LEU A 794 -2.89 23.57 -41.06
N GLY A 795 -3.52 23.34 -42.24
CA GLY A 795 -4.84 22.72 -42.32
C GLY A 795 -4.93 21.28 -41.80
N ASN A 796 -3.79 20.62 -41.53
CA ASN A 796 -3.74 19.28 -40.91
C ASN A 796 -3.96 19.30 -39.39
N LEU A 797 -3.91 20.49 -38.76
CA LEU A 797 -4.03 20.64 -37.27
C LEU A 797 -5.50 20.57 -36.85
N MET A 798 -6.15 19.46 -37.12
CA MET A 798 -7.61 19.27 -36.95
C MET A 798 -8.12 19.51 -35.54
N LYS A 799 -7.25 19.40 -34.53
CA LYS A 799 -7.60 19.54 -33.10
C LYS A 799 -7.49 20.97 -32.58
N ILE A 800 -6.85 21.88 -33.36
CA ILE A 800 -6.50 23.22 -32.88
C ILE A 800 -7.75 24.07 -32.59
N GLU A 801 -7.77 24.69 -31.41
CA GLU A 801 -8.85 25.55 -30.93
C GLU A 801 -8.54 27.04 -31.19
N ARG A 802 -7.26 27.43 -31.14
CA ARG A 802 -6.83 28.81 -31.31
C ARG A 802 -5.63 28.90 -32.25
N LEU A 803 -5.77 29.69 -33.33
CA LEU A 803 -4.73 30.03 -34.30
C LEU A 803 -4.58 31.54 -34.37
N ASP A 804 -3.43 32.07 -33.94
CA ASP A 804 -3.11 33.52 -34.04
C ASP A 804 -1.81 33.73 -34.84
N LEU A 805 -1.95 34.32 -36.03
CA LEU A 805 -0.86 34.67 -36.92
C LEU A 805 -0.77 36.21 -37.16
N SER A 806 -1.49 36.99 -36.34
CA SER A 806 -1.64 38.43 -36.50
C SER A 806 -0.33 39.21 -36.28
N PHE A 807 -0.27 40.40 -36.77
CA PHE A 807 0.89 41.29 -36.64
C PHE A 807 2.20 40.64 -37.11
N ASN A 808 2.21 40.29 -38.42
CA ASN A 808 3.36 39.72 -39.11
C ASN A 808 3.49 40.34 -40.50
N ASN A 809 4.43 39.89 -41.34
CA ASN A 809 4.62 40.30 -42.72
C ASN A 809 4.15 39.20 -43.70
N LEU A 810 3.15 38.42 -43.32
CA LEU A 810 2.64 37.32 -44.14
C LEU A 810 1.92 37.83 -45.36
N GLN A 811 2.17 37.20 -46.53
CA GLN A 811 1.61 37.57 -47.82
C GLN A 811 0.93 36.37 -48.51
N GLY A 812 0.36 36.57 -49.67
CA GLY A 812 -0.32 35.49 -50.38
C GLY A 812 -1.78 35.34 -49.94
N GLN A 813 -2.39 34.24 -50.35
CA GLN A 813 -3.80 33.94 -50.03
C GLN A 813 -3.93 33.13 -48.75
N VAL A 814 -5.08 33.25 -48.08
CA VAL A 814 -5.44 32.36 -47.01
C VAL A 814 -5.69 30.96 -47.56
N PRO A 815 -4.88 29.94 -47.19
CA PRO A 815 -5.01 28.62 -47.80
C PRO A 815 -6.40 28.02 -47.54
N PRO A 816 -7.07 27.50 -48.57
CA PRO A 816 -8.38 26.81 -48.37
C PRO A 816 -8.35 25.65 -47.41
N SER A 817 -7.18 24.99 -47.26
CA SER A 817 -7.01 23.88 -46.31
C SER A 817 -7.23 24.28 -44.82
N LEU A 818 -7.00 25.54 -44.46
CA LEU A 818 -7.32 26.02 -43.12
C LEU A 818 -8.82 25.93 -42.81
N GLY A 819 -9.67 25.97 -43.85
CA GLY A 819 -11.11 25.75 -43.72
C GLY A 819 -11.50 24.34 -43.21
N GLN A 820 -10.57 23.39 -43.12
CA GLN A 820 -10.76 22.04 -42.58
C GLN A 820 -10.61 21.99 -41.07
N LEU A 821 -10.15 23.07 -40.43
CA LEU A 821 -9.94 23.14 -38.96
C LEU A 821 -11.29 23.25 -38.23
N THR A 822 -11.96 22.10 -38.07
CA THR A 822 -13.32 22.04 -37.52
C THR A 822 -13.41 22.33 -36.01
N SER A 823 -12.30 22.24 -35.30
CA SER A 823 -12.22 22.53 -33.86
C SER A 823 -11.90 23.99 -33.55
N LEU A 824 -11.61 24.79 -34.57
CA LEU A 824 -11.14 26.15 -34.39
C LEU A 824 -12.21 27.07 -33.80
N LEU A 825 -11.92 27.63 -32.62
CA LEU A 825 -12.77 28.58 -31.90
C LEU A 825 -12.33 30.01 -32.05
N VAL A 826 -11.02 30.25 -32.16
CA VAL A 826 -10.42 31.58 -32.29
C VAL A 826 -9.44 31.58 -33.48
N LEU A 827 -9.70 32.47 -34.43
CA LEU A 827 -8.81 32.74 -35.56
C LEU A 827 -8.45 34.22 -35.57
N ASN A 828 -7.15 34.54 -35.72
CA ASN A 828 -6.68 35.92 -35.92
C ASN A 828 -5.58 35.95 -36.97
N LEU A 829 -5.86 36.57 -38.10
CA LEU A 829 -4.97 36.79 -39.25
C LEU A 829 -4.72 38.28 -39.52
N SER A 830 -5.21 39.17 -38.63
CA SER A 830 -5.19 40.61 -38.81
C SER A 830 -3.75 41.16 -38.87
N ASN A 831 -3.59 42.37 -39.40
CA ASN A 831 -2.29 43.07 -39.46
C ASN A 831 -1.19 42.23 -40.15
N ASN A 832 -1.44 41.88 -41.41
CA ASN A 832 -0.53 41.20 -42.31
C ASN A 832 -0.65 41.82 -43.73
N HIS A 833 -0.05 41.20 -44.73
CA HIS A 833 -0.13 41.59 -46.16
C HIS A 833 -0.88 40.53 -46.98
N LEU A 834 -1.88 39.89 -46.36
CA LEU A 834 -2.68 38.85 -47.04
C LEU A 834 -3.64 39.47 -48.06
N HIS A 835 -3.92 38.71 -49.14
CA HIS A 835 -4.82 39.14 -50.19
C HIS A 835 -5.75 37.99 -50.66
N GLY A 836 -6.74 38.32 -51.50
CA GLY A 836 -7.63 37.33 -52.10
C GLY A 836 -8.85 37.01 -51.26
N LEU A 837 -9.52 35.92 -51.63
CA LEU A 837 -10.79 35.52 -51.03
C LEU A 837 -10.62 34.75 -49.71
N ILE A 838 -11.32 35.18 -48.66
CA ILE A 838 -11.39 34.44 -47.40
C ILE A 838 -12.21 33.15 -47.60
N PRO A 839 -11.73 31.98 -47.19
CA PRO A 839 -12.50 30.74 -47.21
C PRO A 839 -13.88 30.92 -46.53
N SER A 840 -14.93 30.42 -47.17
CA SER A 840 -16.32 30.62 -46.73
C SER A 840 -16.61 30.00 -45.31
N THR A 841 -15.81 29.02 -44.93
CA THR A 841 -15.86 28.42 -43.57
C THR A 841 -15.53 29.43 -42.48
N PHE A 842 -14.84 30.51 -42.76
CA PHE A 842 -14.44 31.55 -41.82
C PHE A 842 -15.43 32.71 -41.71
N SER A 843 -16.53 32.69 -42.44
CA SER A 843 -17.55 33.74 -42.43
C SER A 843 -18.15 34.00 -41.03
N GLY A 844 -18.08 33.04 -40.11
CA GLY A 844 -18.56 33.15 -38.71
C GLY A 844 -17.57 33.82 -37.74
N PHE A 845 -16.32 34.02 -38.11
CA PHE A 845 -15.32 34.67 -37.25
C PHE A 845 -15.46 36.21 -37.25
N PRO A 846 -15.03 36.89 -36.18
CA PRO A 846 -15.13 38.33 -36.04
C PRO A 846 -14.43 39.04 -37.19
N LEU A 847 -14.99 40.16 -37.66
CA LEU A 847 -14.38 41.02 -38.66
C LEU A 847 -12.94 41.44 -38.26
N SER A 848 -12.71 41.70 -36.98
CA SER A 848 -11.40 42.07 -36.42
C SER A 848 -10.28 41.08 -36.73
N SER A 849 -10.62 39.79 -36.92
CA SER A 849 -9.65 38.73 -37.21
C SER A 849 -8.98 38.85 -38.58
N PHE A 850 -9.49 39.72 -39.49
CA PHE A 850 -9.04 39.83 -40.86
C PHE A 850 -8.64 41.28 -41.22
N LEU A 851 -8.86 42.26 -40.34
CA LEU A 851 -8.57 43.67 -40.59
C LEU A 851 -7.09 43.92 -40.80
N ASN A 852 -6.79 45.03 -41.46
CA ASN A 852 -5.42 45.48 -41.77
C ASN A 852 -4.62 44.45 -42.57
N ASN A 853 -5.25 43.92 -43.62
CA ASN A 853 -4.61 43.15 -44.69
C ASN A 853 -4.88 43.89 -46.01
N ASP A 854 -3.92 43.87 -46.94
CA ASP A 854 -3.89 44.75 -48.07
C ASP A 854 -5.08 44.59 -49.04
N HIS A 855 -5.47 43.36 -49.32
CA HIS A 855 -6.51 43.04 -50.32
C HIS A 855 -7.30 41.79 -50.00
N LEU A 856 -7.55 41.46 -48.70
CA LEU A 856 -8.49 40.40 -48.31
C LEU A 856 -9.93 40.87 -48.58
N CYS A 857 -10.74 39.96 -49.11
CA CYS A 857 -12.14 40.21 -49.43
C CYS A 857 -13.00 38.97 -49.25
N GLY A 858 -14.30 39.09 -49.23
CA GLY A 858 -15.23 38.03 -48.95
C GLY A 858 -15.67 38.00 -47.46
N PRO A 859 -16.82 37.36 -47.11
CA PRO A 859 -17.33 37.37 -45.76
C PRO A 859 -16.28 36.91 -44.73
N PRO A 860 -16.15 37.58 -43.57
CA PRO A 860 -16.95 38.69 -43.01
C PRO A 860 -16.55 40.08 -43.56
N LEU A 861 -15.51 40.20 -44.38
CA LEU A 861 -15.12 41.44 -45.07
C LEU A 861 -16.02 41.72 -46.28
N ALA A 862 -15.80 42.90 -46.95
CA ALA A 862 -16.50 43.28 -48.16
C ALA A 862 -16.25 42.29 -49.32
N LEU A 863 -17.18 42.23 -50.27
CA LEU A 863 -17.06 41.40 -51.48
C LEU A 863 -15.85 41.84 -52.31
N CYS A 864 -15.19 40.86 -52.94
CA CYS A 864 -14.03 41.11 -53.79
C CYS A 864 -14.42 41.97 -54.98
N SER A 865 -13.80 43.20 -55.11
CA SER A 865 -13.95 44.08 -56.29
C SER A 865 -13.17 43.47 -57.43
N GLY A 866 -13.85 42.66 -58.30
CA GLY A 866 -13.23 42.00 -59.42
C GLY A 866 -14.06 41.01 -60.19
N ALA A 867 -15.19 40.61 -59.67
CA ALA A 867 -16.14 39.78 -60.38
C ALA A 867 -17.26 40.62 -60.99
N THR A 868 -16.91 41.38 -62.06
CA THR A 868 -17.91 41.84 -63.01
C THR A 868 -18.28 40.70 -63.97
N GLY A 869 -19.18 39.89 -63.50
CA GLY A 869 -19.85 38.87 -64.26
C GLY A 869 -21.31 38.90 -63.82
N LYS A 870 -22.09 39.73 -64.58
CA LYS A 870 -23.56 39.79 -64.47
C LYS A 870 -24.28 38.53 -64.10
N GLU A 871 -25.11 38.64 -63.11
CA GLU A 871 -26.53 38.43 -63.18
C GLU A 871 -27.20 38.92 -61.86
N ARG A 872 -27.66 40.20 -61.96
CA ARG A 872 -28.73 40.65 -61.08
C ARG A 872 -29.99 39.90 -61.49
N MET A 873 -30.30 38.83 -60.89
CA MET A 873 -31.72 38.42 -60.83
C MET A 873 -32.42 39.48 -59.98
N GLN A 874 -33.00 40.47 -60.62
CA GLN A 874 -34.09 41.26 -60.02
C GLN A 874 -35.25 40.32 -59.87
N LEU A 875 -35.49 39.88 -58.69
CA LEU A 875 -36.73 39.29 -58.26
C LEU A 875 -37.86 40.25 -58.61
N SER A 876 -38.83 39.81 -59.42
CA SER A 876 -40.02 40.60 -59.76
C SER A 876 -40.74 41.00 -58.42
N ASN A 877 -41.42 42.15 -58.41
CA ASN A 877 -42.17 42.64 -57.28
C ASN A 877 -43.20 41.56 -56.78
N ALA A 878 -43.63 40.64 -57.62
CA ALA A 878 -44.48 39.52 -57.27
C ALA A 878 -43.74 38.42 -56.50
N GLN A 879 -42.44 38.16 -56.79
CA GLN A 879 -41.61 37.18 -56.08
C GLN A 879 -41.17 37.75 -54.69
N VAL A 880 -40.87 39.07 -54.61
CA VAL A 880 -40.57 39.72 -53.32
C VAL A 880 -41.84 39.71 -52.42
N ALA A 881 -42.99 39.98 -53.00
CA ALA A 881 -44.28 39.87 -52.25
C ALA A 881 -44.56 38.43 -51.77
N ALA A 882 -44.27 37.41 -52.62
CA ALA A 882 -44.45 36.02 -52.23
C ALA A 882 -43.47 35.58 -51.10
N ILE A 883 -42.19 36.07 -51.12
CA ILE A 883 -41.22 35.80 -50.06
C ILE A 883 -41.64 36.51 -48.78
N ILE A 884 -42.11 37.74 -48.83
CA ILE A 884 -42.63 38.47 -47.67
C ILE A 884 -43.86 37.75 -47.05
N VAL A 885 -44.79 37.31 -47.89
CA VAL A 885 -45.94 36.54 -47.46
C VAL A 885 -45.53 35.20 -46.81
N ALA A 886 -44.53 34.51 -47.39
CA ALA A 886 -44.00 33.26 -46.82
C ALA A 886 -43.32 33.49 -45.47
N ILE A 887 -42.53 34.56 -45.32
CA ILE A 887 -41.87 34.96 -44.05
C ILE A 887 -42.94 35.32 -43.00
N VAL A 888 -43.97 36.08 -43.37
CA VAL A 888 -45.06 36.42 -42.44
C VAL A 888 -45.85 35.18 -42.04
N LEU A 889 -46.14 34.27 -42.95
CA LEU A 889 -46.82 33.02 -42.62
C LEU A 889 -45.97 32.08 -41.76
N THR A 890 -44.66 31.96 -41.99
CA THR A 890 -43.79 31.13 -41.18
C THR A 890 -43.57 31.75 -39.78
N SER A 891 -43.41 33.08 -39.68
CA SER A 891 -43.29 33.76 -38.38
C SER A 891 -44.58 33.66 -37.56
N THR A 892 -45.78 33.81 -38.20
CA THR A 892 -47.04 33.61 -37.51
C THR A 892 -47.26 32.16 -37.06
N LEU A 893 -46.81 31.18 -37.86
CA LEU A 893 -46.86 29.77 -37.50
C LEU A 893 -45.95 29.49 -36.32
N ILE A 894 -44.74 30.05 -36.34
CA ILE A 894 -43.79 29.94 -35.19
C ILE A 894 -44.37 30.59 -33.93
N CYS A 895 -44.95 31.78 -34.05
CA CYS A 895 -45.64 32.46 -32.94
C CYS A 895 -46.84 31.63 -32.37
N LEU A 896 -47.60 31.03 -33.24
CA LEU A 896 -48.70 30.16 -32.84
C LEU A 896 -48.22 28.87 -32.15
N VAL A 897 -47.12 28.28 -32.60
CA VAL A 897 -46.47 27.13 -31.97
C VAL A 897 -45.89 27.51 -30.61
N LEU A 898 -45.22 28.63 -30.52
CA LEU A 898 -44.71 29.14 -29.24
C LEU A 898 -45.84 29.50 -28.26
N PHE A 899 -46.93 30.10 -28.76
CA PHE A 899 -48.10 30.40 -27.96
C PHE A 899 -48.81 29.12 -27.49
N TYR A 900 -48.87 28.09 -28.33
CA TYR A 900 -49.37 26.77 -27.99
C TYR A 900 -48.52 26.08 -26.91
N ILE A 901 -47.19 26.17 -27.05
CA ILE A 901 -46.24 25.66 -26.05
C ILE A 901 -46.41 26.41 -24.73
N MET A 902 -46.55 27.72 -24.76
CA MET A 902 -46.81 28.56 -23.57
C MET A 902 -48.15 28.20 -22.91
N LEU A 903 -49.19 28.00 -23.67
CA LEU A 903 -50.49 27.56 -23.13
C LEU A 903 -50.40 26.16 -22.52
N ARG A 904 -49.62 25.27 -23.11
CA ARG A 904 -49.39 23.90 -22.60
C ARG A 904 -48.53 23.91 -21.33
N MET A 905 -47.57 24.79 -21.25
CA MET A 905 -46.80 25.04 -20.03
C MET A 905 -47.64 25.68 -18.95
N TRP A 906 -48.52 26.63 -19.29
CA TRP A 906 -49.45 27.26 -18.34
C TRP A 906 -50.50 26.28 -17.84
N GLY A 907 -51.02 25.39 -18.68
CA GLY A 907 -51.91 24.31 -18.30
C GLY A 907 -51.28 23.28 -17.37
N ASN A 908 -50.00 23.04 -17.51
CA ASN A 908 -49.24 22.20 -16.57
C ASN A 908 -48.93 22.89 -15.24
N TRP A 909 -48.75 24.24 -15.24
CA TRP A 909 -48.61 25.02 -14.01
C TRP A 909 -49.89 25.05 -13.16
N ILE A 910 -51.08 25.09 -13.80
CA ILE A 910 -52.38 25.05 -13.11
C ILE A 910 -52.64 23.63 -12.54
N LYS A 911 -52.07 22.55 -13.13
CA LYS A 911 -52.20 21.20 -12.58
C LYS A 911 -51.23 20.93 -11.39
N VAL A 912 -50.20 21.70 -11.22
CA VAL A 912 -49.28 21.59 -10.06
C VAL A 912 -49.78 22.39 -8.85
N ALA A 913 -50.67 23.34 -9.06
CA ALA A 913 -51.24 24.17 -7.96
C ALA A 913 -52.52 23.61 -7.30
N VAL A 914 -53.05 22.47 -7.70
CA VAL A 914 -54.31 21.87 -7.20
C VAL A 914 -54.15 20.42 -6.72
N SER A 915 -52.95 19.91 -6.47
CA SER A 915 -52.81 18.59 -5.88
C SER A 915 -51.76 18.59 -4.73
N SER A 916 -52.13 19.22 -3.63
CA SER A 916 -51.60 18.95 -2.32
C SER A 916 -52.77 18.66 -1.39
N GLU A 917 -53.22 17.42 -1.38
CA GLU A 917 -53.85 16.72 -0.24
C GLU A 917 -54.23 15.31 -0.70
N ASP A 918 -53.85 14.37 0.18
CA ASP A 918 -54.27 12.97 0.20
C ASP A 918 -53.40 11.93 -0.53
N GLY A 919 -52.84 11.20 0.32
CA GLY A 919 -52.41 9.85 0.57
C GLY A 919 -52.48 8.76 -0.47
N GLY A 920 -51.57 7.87 -0.36
CA GLY A 920 -51.72 6.49 -0.81
C GLY A 920 -50.64 5.92 -1.68
N MET A 921 -49.95 4.96 -1.14
CA MET A 921 -49.15 3.92 -1.75
C MET A 921 -49.52 3.56 -3.21
N VAL A 922 -48.58 3.19 -4.02
CA VAL A 922 -48.37 1.86 -4.61
C VAL A 922 -47.20 1.84 -5.61
N GLU A 923 -46.42 0.79 -5.51
CA GLU A 923 -45.41 0.17 -6.36
C GLU A 923 -45.51 0.36 -7.88
N GLN A 924 -44.43 0.38 -8.55
CA GLN A 924 -43.86 -0.66 -9.45
C GLN A 924 -42.95 -0.12 -10.53
N LYS A 925 -41.75 -0.65 -10.53
CA LYS A 925 -41.10 -1.51 -11.54
C LYS A 925 -40.69 -0.91 -12.88
N THR A 926 -39.35 -0.97 -13.01
CA THR A 926 -38.57 -1.59 -14.09
C THR A 926 -38.21 -0.82 -15.35
N ARG A 927 -36.94 -0.79 -15.58
CA ARG A 927 -36.14 -1.37 -16.68
C ARG A 927 -35.37 -0.43 -17.55
N ASN A 928 -34.06 -0.76 -17.62
CA ASN A 928 -33.09 -0.65 -18.72
C ASN A 928 -32.75 0.77 -19.17
N GLY A 929 -31.54 1.20 -19.23
CA GLY A 929 -30.34 0.54 -19.67
C GLY A 929 -29.59 1.50 -20.56
N GLU A 930 -28.31 1.42 -20.52
CA GLU A 930 -27.31 1.88 -21.48
C GLU A 930 -26.51 3.16 -21.18
N TYR A 931 -25.25 2.88 -21.09
CA TYR A 931 -24.03 3.65 -21.20
C TYR A 931 -24.08 4.90 -22.07
N TRP A 932 -23.41 5.96 -21.65
CA TRP A 932 -22.35 6.63 -22.40
C TRP A 932 -21.39 7.41 -21.48
N ASN A 933 -20.14 7.08 -21.66
CA ASN A 933 -18.95 7.71 -21.13
C ASN A 933 -18.72 9.05 -21.85
N MET A 934 -18.35 10.12 -21.12
CA MET A 934 -17.37 11.10 -21.62
C MET A 934 -16.81 11.99 -20.51
N ASN A 935 -15.49 11.95 -20.48
CA ASN A 935 -14.58 12.85 -19.75
C ASN A 935 -14.65 14.30 -20.23
N SER A 936 -14.35 15.20 -19.31
CA SER A 936 -13.40 16.33 -19.41
C SER A 936 -13.97 17.71 -19.06
N PRO A 937 -13.07 18.69 -18.83
CA PRO A 937 -12.84 19.21 -17.50
C PRO A 937 -13.17 20.70 -17.32
N GLU A 938 -13.10 21.11 -16.07
CA GLU A 938 -12.78 22.41 -15.47
C GLU A 938 -12.96 23.72 -16.26
N LEU A 939 -13.47 24.68 -15.53
CA LEU A 939 -12.91 26.04 -15.44
C LEU A 939 -13.43 26.75 -14.18
N PHE A 940 -12.50 27.25 -13.37
CA PHE A 940 -12.73 28.12 -12.23
C PHE A 940 -13.51 29.39 -12.58
N PRO A 941 -14.25 29.96 -11.63
CA PRO A 941 -13.98 31.32 -11.20
C PRO A 941 -13.99 31.53 -9.67
N SER A 942 -13.17 32.48 -9.26
CA SER A 942 -12.99 33.01 -7.91
C SER A 942 -14.14 33.92 -7.43
N PRO A 943 -14.01 34.52 -6.24
CA PRO A 943 -14.99 34.35 -5.16
C PRO A 943 -15.93 35.56 -4.98
N ASP A 944 -17.01 35.34 -4.31
CA ASP A 944 -17.69 36.18 -3.32
C ASP A 944 -19.17 35.84 -3.22
N ARG A 945 -19.59 35.38 -2.07
CA ARG A 945 -20.76 35.84 -1.33
C ARG A 945 -21.09 34.96 -0.13
N GLN A 946 -21.25 35.63 0.99
CA GLN A 946 -21.84 35.17 2.24
C GLN A 946 -23.16 34.42 2.01
N VAL A 947 -23.30 33.23 2.62
CA VAL A 947 -24.61 32.67 2.95
C VAL A 947 -24.58 32.02 4.33
N SER A 948 -25.54 32.42 5.09
CA SER A 948 -25.92 32.02 6.43
C SER A 948 -26.10 30.52 6.64
N ALA A 949 -25.84 30.11 7.87
CA ALA A 949 -26.15 28.78 8.40
C ALA A 949 -27.60 28.36 8.17
N LYS A 950 -27.79 27.25 7.44
CA LYS A 950 -28.94 26.37 7.63
C LYS A 950 -28.65 24.97 7.03
N THR A 951 -28.79 23.99 7.92
CA THR A 951 -29.20 22.59 7.68
C THR A 951 -28.35 21.72 6.77
N CYS A 952 -27.65 20.77 7.39
CA CYS A 952 -26.99 19.63 6.73
C CYS A 952 -28.01 18.75 5.95
N ILE A 953 -27.87 18.75 4.64
CA ILE A 953 -28.26 17.61 3.80
C ILE A 953 -27.14 17.43 2.78
N CYS A 954 -26.49 16.26 2.84
CA CYS A 954 -25.43 15.87 1.94
C CYS A 954 -25.93 15.52 0.56
N ASN A 955 -25.22 16.01 -0.47
CA ASN A 955 -25.10 15.30 -1.73
C ASN A 955 -23.64 15.00 -2.01
N LEU A 956 -23.37 13.71 -2.16
CA LEU A 956 -22.09 13.11 -2.51
C LEU A 956 -21.67 13.49 -3.94
N LYS A 957 -20.41 13.89 -4.11
CA LYS A 957 -19.60 13.52 -5.27
C LYS A 957 -18.26 13.04 -4.76
N ILE A 958 -18.01 11.80 -5.11
CA ILE A 958 -16.73 11.09 -4.92
C ILE A 958 -15.85 11.47 -6.10
N ASP A 959 -14.69 12.06 -5.84
CA ASP A 959 -13.57 12.02 -6.75
C ASP A 959 -12.42 11.28 -6.06
N ALA A 960 -12.14 10.13 -6.67
CA ALA A 960 -10.99 9.30 -6.34
C ALA A 960 -9.77 9.88 -7.06
N GLU A 961 -8.74 10.23 -6.31
CA GLU A 961 -7.35 10.08 -6.71
C GLU A 961 -6.43 10.51 -5.56
N THR A 962 -5.74 9.63 -5.09
CA THR A 962 -4.34 9.33 -4.80
C THR A 962 -4.23 8.47 -3.54
N LYS A 963 -4.11 7.17 -3.80
CA LYS A 963 -3.52 6.25 -2.84
C LYS A 963 -2.04 6.57 -2.71
N GLU A 964 -1.64 7.24 -1.64
CA GLU A 964 -0.30 7.06 -1.09
C GLU A 964 -0.40 6.10 0.09
N ASN A 965 -0.04 4.86 -0.19
CA ASN A 965 0.29 3.86 0.82
C ASN A 965 1.49 4.37 1.63
N THR A 966 1.27 4.72 2.87
CA THR A 966 2.33 4.72 3.87
C THR A 966 1.95 3.70 4.92
N LEU A 967 2.42 2.48 4.70
CA LEU A 967 2.51 1.46 5.74
C LEU A 967 3.40 2.01 6.87
N VAL A 968 2.80 2.16 8.04
CA VAL A 968 3.54 2.12 9.29
C VAL A 968 3.11 0.83 9.98
N ARG A 969 4.01 -0.16 9.95
CA ARG A 969 4.06 -1.26 10.90
C ARG A 969 4.65 -0.76 12.21
#